data_c20a27ec9a234e001ed51f4723744d07
#
_entry.id   c20a27ec9a234e001ed51f4723744d07
#
_cell.length_a   1.000
_cell.length_b   1.000
_cell.length_c   1.000
_cell.angle_alpha   90.00
_cell.angle_beta   90.00
_cell.angle_gamma   90.00
#
_symmetry.space_group_name_H-M   'P 1'
#
loop_
_entity.id
_entity.type
_entity.pdbx_description
1 polymer ?
#
loop_
_entity_poly.entity_id
_entity_poly.type
_entity_poly.pdbx_seq_one_letter_code
_entity_poly.pdbx_strand_id
1 'polypeptide(L)'
;MKKILFMVFCIPLVINAQFNEYNPNYQWLTIKGKHVFVHFHPEAERTARVIAKIADEVWGPITSLYQYEPEPVHFVIKDIDDYSNGATYFFDNKIEIWASALDFDLRGSHNWLRNVISHEFTHMVQIQAGMKMARTIPAFYFQFLNYEEKRRPDILYGFPNVIVTYPIPTVNIPAWFAEGTAQYMRKEFNYDNWDTHRDMILRCYALDNKLLTWNQMGVFGKTSLGNESVYNAGFALTRYISQKYGENKLREITHKLGNTFNFTIDAAFKEVLGKDGNQIYNEWKSFLISDYKKRIHDVELNKIEGEIIENEGFGNFYPIFYKNNEIIYVSNKGNDYLSLSSIYLLNIKTKKSRKLVNLVNSTVSIIPNTNKIVYAKLGDDNPKWANIHDIYIYDISKDEEKRITFGMRANNPSVSNDGKKIVFIYQKDGTTNLGMVDIDGTNFKRLTLFENGEQVFNPKFSPDNSYVIFDYSYSNSREISKIDTSGANYSVIIKNGHDNRNPAFTKDGNFVYSSDITGIFNIYKYDMKNKVSIQLTNVIGGAFMPTVDDSNNLVYAGYTSDGFKLFYLSNEQQRLVDTAKKYVWTNNPPLGGDKPNGDLSRFDMNSLINYNDYNIPKYKEEKYSGFFSKLSFFPFIRYDNYVTSNTFVDRIKPGLYVSSTDYLNKYSIFAGGSINKKFERDLFLEFNYRDKLPILSSFSIYPELTLELYSVSRKTNTQLTFDPLDPTKNTNTDVTYNLFEVDLSAKNKIFTEGNYIETRFIFSQYSATIGSFIFPKTSILYPTTNDTYLIGSDIQVKFNHNGIVPTVDSDINPIGRQFEIKYDYEFNRYNKDNTYEIVDGILKPVYQHYNFHKVELNWKEYLQLRKGNTLNFTFRAAAILGPPVPDFFDFYLGGLVGMKSYPFYSVSGNKLGWLNISYRFPLWKNIDTRVGHLYVDKIYFSVYGDFGNAWTGEFPTFKDFKKGLGAEIRIKMNSFYLFPTSFFFDAAYAFDKFSRTILNEKVTYGKEWSFYGGILFDFNF
;
A
#
# COMPACT_ATOMS: atom_id res chain seq x y z
N MET A 1 4.66 25.53 3.86
CA MET A 1 5.68 25.57 4.94
C MET A 1 5.27 24.70 6.14
N LYS A 2 4.07 24.87 6.71
CA LYS A 2 3.58 24.17 7.91
C LYS A 2 3.51 22.64 7.72
N LYS A 3 3.02 22.13 6.57
CA LYS A 3 2.96 20.68 6.27
C LYS A 3 4.33 20.01 6.17
N ILE A 4 5.38 20.74 5.82
CA ILE A 4 6.74 20.20 5.74
C ILE A 4 7.35 20.10 7.13
N LEU A 5 7.11 21.07 8.00
CA LEU A 5 7.47 20.93 9.42
C LEU A 5 6.70 19.74 10.05
N PHE A 6 5.42 19.60 9.74
CA PHE A 6 4.59 18.47 10.12
C PHE A 6 5.08 17.15 9.47
N MET A 7 5.45 17.12 8.18
CA MET A 7 6.08 15.96 7.55
C MET A 7 7.39 15.56 8.24
N VAL A 8 8.23 16.51 8.62
CA VAL A 8 9.46 16.21 9.37
C VAL A 8 9.14 15.64 10.76
N PHE A 9 7.98 15.98 11.33
CA PHE A 9 7.55 15.50 12.65
C PHE A 9 6.70 14.23 12.59
N CYS A 10 5.93 13.97 11.52
CA CYS A 10 4.91 12.91 11.45
C CYS A 10 5.34 11.64 10.73
N ILE A 11 6.58 11.45 10.59
CA ILE A 11 7.24 10.46 9.73
C ILE A 11 6.92 8.98 9.94
N PRO A 12 6.51 8.44 11.06
CA PRO A 12 6.51 6.98 11.17
C PRO A 12 5.18 6.27 11.04
N LEU A 13 4.06 6.94 10.80
CA LEU A 13 2.76 6.30 10.98
C LEU A 13 1.91 6.15 9.72
N VAL A 14 2.39 6.56 8.56
CA VAL A 14 1.66 6.35 7.29
C VAL A 14 2.11 5.04 6.62
N ILE A 15 2.12 3.94 7.38
CA ILE A 15 1.96 2.60 6.79
C ILE A 15 0.46 2.34 6.73
N ASN A 16 -0.30 3.21 6.12
CA ASN A 16 -1.73 2.99 5.92
C ASN A 16 -2.20 3.73 4.69
N ALA A 17 -1.65 3.31 3.57
CA ALA A 17 -2.29 3.61 2.31
C ALA A 17 -3.54 2.72 2.19
N GLN A 18 -4.53 3.17 1.62
CA GLN A 18 -5.58 2.53 0.82
C GLN A 18 -6.67 1.65 1.49
N PHE A 19 -6.45 0.96 2.61
CA PHE A 19 -7.46 -0.03 3.09
C PHE A 19 -8.21 0.36 4.37
N ASN A 20 -7.97 1.52 4.96
CA ASN A 20 -8.39 1.85 6.33
C ASN A 20 -9.46 2.93 6.46
N GLU A 21 -10.29 3.13 5.45
CA GLU A 21 -11.36 4.14 5.58
C GLU A 21 -12.56 3.56 6.33
N TYR A 22 -12.95 4.24 7.42
CA TYR A 22 -14.22 4.00 8.11
C TYR A 22 -15.38 4.37 7.18
N ASN A 23 -16.35 3.46 7.01
CA ASN A 23 -17.56 3.76 6.27
C ASN A 23 -18.72 4.05 7.25
N PRO A 24 -19.14 5.29 7.39
CA PRO A 24 -20.17 5.69 8.35
C PRO A 24 -21.58 5.19 8.00
N ASN A 25 -21.79 4.66 6.79
CA ASN A 25 -23.12 4.20 6.37
C ASN A 25 -23.56 2.88 7.02
N TYR A 26 -22.59 2.11 7.56
CA TYR A 26 -22.90 0.84 8.21
C TYR A 26 -23.19 1.00 9.70
N GLN A 27 -24.13 0.20 10.20
CA GLN A 27 -24.31 -0.01 11.62
C GLN A 27 -23.31 -1.07 12.07
N TRP A 28 -22.43 -0.72 12.98
CA TRP A 28 -21.42 -1.62 13.48
C TRP A 28 -21.87 -2.34 14.75
N LEU A 29 -21.64 -3.64 14.79
CA LEU A 29 -21.92 -4.56 15.88
C LEU A 29 -20.62 -5.21 16.37
N THR A 30 -20.66 -5.81 17.56
CA THR A 30 -19.54 -6.53 18.16
C THR A 30 -20.02 -7.87 18.72
N ILE A 31 -19.36 -8.95 18.34
CA ILE A 31 -19.42 -10.26 19.00
C ILE A 31 -18.25 -10.32 19.97
N LYS A 32 -18.52 -10.81 21.19
CA LYS A 32 -17.50 -11.13 22.19
C LYS A 32 -17.31 -12.63 22.25
N GLY A 33 -16.19 -13.13 21.72
CA GLY A 33 -15.71 -14.49 21.86
C GLY A 33 -15.01 -14.70 23.21
N LYS A 34 -14.37 -15.85 23.39
CA LYS A 34 -13.62 -16.17 24.61
C LYS A 34 -12.35 -15.33 24.75
N HIS A 35 -11.61 -15.16 23.66
CA HIS A 35 -10.32 -14.46 23.61
C HIS A 35 -10.31 -13.31 22.61
N VAL A 36 -11.43 -13.09 21.89
CA VAL A 36 -11.49 -12.15 20.77
C VAL A 36 -12.73 -11.28 20.80
N PHE A 37 -12.63 -10.10 20.16
CA PHE A 37 -13.77 -9.26 19.81
C PHE A 37 -13.88 -9.23 18.29
N VAL A 38 -15.07 -9.41 17.73
CA VAL A 38 -15.28 -9.34 16.29
C VAL A 38 -16.24 -8.18 15.96
N HIS A 39 -15.75 -7.20 15.23
CA HIS A 39 -16.50 -6.01 14.82
C HIS A 39 -16.95 -6.16 13.37
N PHE A 40 -18.24 -6.01 13.13
CA PHE A 40 -18.85 -6.28 11.84
C PHE A 40 -20.11 -5.44 11.61
N HIS A 41 -20.59 -5.42 10.39
CA HIS A 41 -21.91 -4.89 10.03
C HIS A 41 -22.87 -6.04 9.71
N PRO A 42 -24.20 -5.85 9.83
CA PRO A 42 -25.18 -6.94 9.72
C PRO A 42 -25.10 -7.79 8.44
N GLU A 43 -24.60 -7.19 7.34
CA GLU A 43 -24.44 -7.89 6.06
C GLU A 43 -23.31 -8.94 6.08
N ALA A 44 -22.43 -8.91 7.09
CA ALA A 44 -21.29 -9.82 7.30
C ALA A 44 -21.44 -10.68 8.58
N GLU A 45 -22.67 -10.99 9.01
CA GLU A 45 -22.95 -11.68 10.28
C GLU A 45 -22.41 -13.11 10.30
N ARG A 46 -22.60 -13.90 9.21
CA ARG A 46 -22.06 -15.25 9.12
C ARG A 46 -20.54 -15.23 9.28
N THR A 47 -19.88 -14.41 8.49
CA THR A 47 -18.42 -14.26 8.54
C THR A 47 -17.96 -13.93 9.95
N ALA A 48 -18.65 -13.01 10.67
CA ALA A 48 -18.29 -12.63 12.03
C ALA A 48 -18.36 -13.80 13.01
N ARG A 49 -19.42 -14.62 12.93
CA ARG A 49 -19.60 -15.79 13.79
C ARG A 49 -18.56 -16.88 13.52
N VAL A 50 -18.23 -17.10 12.25
CA VAL A 50 -17.19 -18.04 11.83
C VAL A 50 -15.81 -17.59 12.33
N ILE A 51 -15.49 -16.29 12.22
CA ILE A 51 -14.24 -15.72 12.73
C ILE A 51 -14.13 -15.94 14.25
N ALA A 52 -15.17 -15.61 15.01
CA ALA A 52 -15.15 -15.77 16.48
C ALA A 52 -14.87 -17.22 16.88
N LYS A 53 -15.50 -18.18 16.19
CA LYS A 53 -15.29 -19.61 16.45
C LYS A 53 -13.86 -20.05 16.12
N ILE A 54 -13.38 -19.76 14.91
CA ILE A 54 -12.04 -20.20 14.48
C ILE A 54 -10.96 -19.58 15.36
N ALA A 55 -11.05 -18.27 15.63
CA ALA A 55 -10.08 -17.56 16.44
C ALA A 55 -9.95 -18.15 17.84
N ASP A 56 -11.07 -18.50 18.49
CA ASP A 56 -11.05 -19.13 19.80
C ASP A 56 -10.47 -20.55 19.76
N GLU A 57 -10.67 -21.31 18.67
CA GLU A 57 -10.14 -22.66 18.50
C GLU A 57 -8.63 -22.69 18.27
N VAL A 58 -8.09 -21.78 17.45
CA VAL A 58 -6.63 -21.74 17.14
C VAL A 58 -5.81 -21.03 18.21
N TRP A 59 -6.45 -20.35 19.15
CA TRP A 59 -5.78 -19.59 20.21
C TRP A 59 -4.76 -20.42 21.00
N GLY A 60 -5.22 -21.48 21.65
CA GLY A 60 -4.38 -22.31 22.50
C GLY A 60 -3.17 -22.91 21.79
N PRO A 61 -3.35 -23.60 20.64
CA PRO A 61 -2.24 -24.18 19.88
C PRO A 61 -1.15 -23.16 19.49
N ILE A 62 -1.54 -22.00 18.94
CA ILE A 62 -0.58 -20.99 18.47
C ILE A 62 0.15 -20.32 19.62
N THR A 63 -0.58 -19.87 20.67
CA THR A 63 0.04 -19.25 21.86
C THR A 63 0.97 -20.20 22.58
N SER A 64 0.64 -21.48 22.58
CA SER A 64 1.45 -22.52 23.21
C SER A 64 2.77 -22.77 22.49
N LEU A 65 2.77 -22.80 21.13
CA LEU A 65 4.01 -22.98 20.37
C LEU A 65 5.00 -21.85 20.65
N TYR A 66 4.53 -20.60 20.64
CA TYR A 66 5.38 -19.43 20.85
C TYR A 66 5.59 -19.09 22.33
N GLN A 67 4.88 -19.75 23.27
CA GLN A 67 4.88 -19.42 24.70
C GLN A 67 4.63 -17.94 24.94
N TYR A 68 3.69 -17.40 24.21
CA TYR A 68 3.26 -16.02 24.28
C TYR A 68 1.75 -15.92 24.10
N GLU A 69 1.08 -15.19 24.97
CA GLU A 69 -0.35 -14.95 24.90
C GLU A 69 -0.63 -13.46 24.75
N PRO A 70 -1.20 -13.02 23.61
CA PRO A 70 -1.56 -11.63 23.42
C PRO A 70 -2.77 -11.26 24.28
N GLU A 71 -3.01 -9.98 24.47
CA GLU A 71 -4.30 -9.49 24.99
C GLU A 71 -5.42 -9.92 24.03
N PRO A 72 -6.71 -9.87 24.47
CA PRO A 72 -7.82 -10.17 23.58
C PRO A 72 -7.74 -9.41 22.27
N VAL A 73 -7.77 -10.11 21.14
CA VAL A 73 -7.55 -9.55 19.82
C VAL A 73 -8.85 -9.04 19.21
N HIS A 74 -8.78 -7.89 18.55
CA HIS A 74 -9.91 -7.29 17.86
C HIS A 74 -9.86 -7.62 16.37
N PHE A 75 -10.86 -8.37 15.89
CA PHE A 75 -11.07 -8.62 14.47
C PHE A 75 -12.05 -7.59 13.90
N VAL A 76 -11.71 -7.01 12.75
CA VAL A 76 -12.57 -6.07 12.01
C VAL A 76 -12.87 -6.66 10.64
N ILE A 77 -14.13 -6.81 10.31
CA ILE A 77 -14.54 -7.36 9.03
C ILE A 77 -14.66 -6.26 7.98
N LYS A 78 -14.00 -6.46 6.87
CA LYS A 78 -14.08 -5.66 5.67
C LYS A 78 -14.90 -6.42 4.63
N ASP A 79 -16.14 -6.04 4.41
CA ASP A 79 -17.01 -6.56 3.34
C ASP A 79 -17.68 -5.43 2.56
N ILE A 80 -16.98 -4.30 2.45
CA ILE A 80 -17.43 -3.12 1.73
C ILE A 80 -17.02 -3.21 0.27
N ASP A 81 -15.79 -3.68 0.04
CA ASP A 81 -15.13 -3.77 -1.26
C ASP A 81 -15.05 -5.21 -1.76
N ASP A 82 -14.83 -5.38 -3.07
CA ASP A 82 -14.53 -6.67 -3.70
C ASP A 82 -13.02 -6.97 -3.71
N TYR A 83 -12.33 -6.57 -2.65
CA TYR A 83 -10.97 -7.01 -2.35
C TYR A 83 -11.00 -8.26 -1.46
N SER A 84 -9.90 -8.98 -1.45
CA SER A 84 -9.67 -10.09 -0.53
C SER A 84 -8.29 -9.96 0.08
N ASN A 85 -8.23 -9.93 1.41
CA ASN A 85 -6.97 -9.87 2.16
C ASN A 85 -7.20 -10.23 3.64
N GLY A 86 -6.10 -10.46 4.36
CA GLY A 86 -5.98 -10.37 5.80
C GLY A 86 -4.88 -9.38 6.15
N ALA A 87 -4.96 -8.72 7.29
CA ALA A 87 -3.92 -7.83 7.76
C ALA A 87 -3.84 -7.78 9.28
N THR A 88 -2.65 -8.03 9.82
CA THR A 88 -2.37 -7.98 11.26
C THR A 88 -1.68 -6.69 11.65
N TYR A 89 -2.34 -5.91 12.51
CA TYR A 89 -1.80 -4.70 13.15
C TYR A 89 -1.34 -5.05 14.55
N PHE A 90 -0.16 -5.64 14.65
CA PHE A 90 0.35 -6.24 15.88
C PHE A 90 0.63 -5.21 17.01
N PHE A 91 0.87 -3.94 16.68
CA PHE A 91 0.97 -2.88 17.70
C PHE A 91 -0.39 -2.50 18.27
N ASP A 92 -1.44 -2.49 17.45
CA ASP A 92 -2.80 -2.16 17.86
C ASP A 92 -3.60 -3.36 18.38
N ASN A 93 -3.04 -4.57 18.30
CA ASN A 93 -3.72 -5.82 18.67
C ASN A 93 -5.01 -6.04 17.87
N LYS A 94 -4.96 -5.68 16.57
CA LYS A 94 -6.07 -5.71 15.62
C LYS A 94 -5.75 -6.58 14.41
N ILE A 95 -6.74 -7.32 13.94
CA ILE A 95 -6.69 -8.08 12.68
C ILE A 95 -7.86 -7.63 11.81
N GLU A 96 -7.61 -7.26 10.57
CA GLU A 96 -8.64 -6.97 9.57
C GLU A 96 -8.78 -8.17 8.64
N ILE A 97 -10.02 -8.59 8.38
CA ILE A 97 -10.34 -9.72 7.50
C ILE A 97 -11.35 -9.26 6.46
N TRP A 98 -11.03 -9.48 5.19
CA TRP A 98 -11.99 -9.34 4.10
C TRP A 98 -12.84 -10.59 4.01
N ALA A 99 -14.16 -10.43 3.93
CA ALA A 99 -15.10 -11.56 3.89
C ALA A 99 -14.98 -12.35 2.58
N SER A 100 -14.69 -11.68 1.47
CA SER A 100 -14.50 -12.30 0.15
C SER A 100 -13.31 -13.24 0.15
N ALA A 101 -13.47 -14.43 -0.38
CA ALA A 101 -12.38 -15.38 -0.53
C ALA A 101 -11.32 -14.88 -1.53
N LEU A 102 -10.06 -15.11 -1.18
CA LEU A 102 -8.96 -14.86 -2.10
C LEU A 102 -8.93 -15.97 -3.16
N ASP A 103 -9.49 -15.71 -4.32
CA ASP A 103 -9.30 -16.54 -5.50
C ASP A 103 -8.24 -15.91 -6.39
N PHE A 104 -7.07 -16.49 -6.33
CA PHE A 104 -5.92 -15.99 -7.05
C PHE A 104 -5.29 -17.13 -7.86
N ASP A 105 -4.97 -16.86 -9.13
CA ASP A 105 -4.44 -17.89 -10.03
C ASP A 105 -3.06 -18.46 -9.63
N LEU A 106 -2.42 -17.85 -8.65
CA LEU A 106 -1.16 -18.31 -8.06
C LEU A 106 -1.34 -19.12 -6.77
N ARG A 107 -2.59 -19.38 -6.36
CA ARG A 107 -2.90 -20.11 -5.11
C ARG A 107 -3.85 -21.26 -5.36
N GLY A 108 -3.68 -22.32 -4.59
CA GLY A 108 -4.59 -23.45 -4.52
C GLY A 108 -5.92 -23.12 -3.85
N SER A 109 -6.90 -23.99 -4.01
CA SER A 109 -8.20 -23.89 -3.34
C SER A 109 -8.09 -24.26 -1.87
N HIS A 110 -8.75 -23.49 -1.00
CA HIS A 110 -8.84 -23.76 0.42
C HIS A 110 -10.01 -22.97 1.05
N ASN A 111 -10.40 -23.32 2.26
CA ASN A 111 -11.41 -22.55 2.98
C ASN A 111 -10.79 -21.22 3.44
N TRP A 112 -11.32 -20.12 2.92
CA TRP A 112 -10.74 -18.79 3.12
C TRP A 112 -10.61 -18.40 4.59
N LEU A 113 -11.71 -18.47 5.36
CA LEU A 113 -11.71 -17.98 6.73
C LEU A 113 -10.80 -18.82 7.66
N ARG A 114 -10.81 -20.15 7.52
CA ARG A 114 -9.88 -21.00 8.29
C ARG A 114 -8.44 -20.66 7.99
N ASN A 115 -8.16 -20.43 6.73
CA ASN A 115 -6.83 -20.12 6.24
C ASN A 115 -6.34 -18.77 6.75
N VAL A 116 -7.11 -17.70 6.52
CA VAL A 116 -6.68 -16.34 6.83
C VAL A 116 -6.64 -16.07 8.35
N ILE A 117 -7.61 -16.58 9.11
CA ILE A 117 -7.65 -16.35 10.56
C ILE A 117 -6.47 -16.99 11.28
N SER A 118 -6.15 -18.26 10.96
CA SER A 118 -4.99 -18.93 11.55
C SER A 118 -3.67 -18.27 11.13
N HIS A 119 -3.60 -17.76 9.89
CA HIS A 119 -2.44 -17.04 9.37
C HIS A 119 -2.22 -15.71 10.12
N GLU A 120 -3.22 -14.85 10.13
CA GLU A 120 -3.12 -13.53 10.74
C GLU A 120 -2.94 -13.60 12.26
N PHE A 121 -3.59 -14.57 12.91
CA PHE A 121 -3.39 -14.78 14.34
C PHE A 121 -1.98 -15.30 14.66
N THR A 122 -1.38 -16.11 13.78
CA THR A 122 0.03 -16.51 13.93
C THR A 122 0.96 -15.30 13.86
N HIS A 123 0.73 -14.37 12.94
CA HIS A 123 1.48 -13.11 12.91
C HIS A 123 1.34 -12.34 14.22
N MET A 124 0.12 -12.21 14.75
CA MET A 124 -0.12 -11.54 16.04
C MET A 124 0.74 -12.13 17.15
N VAL A 125 0.72 -13.43 17.31
CA VAL A 125 1.44 -14.12 18.39
C VAL A 125 2.95 -14.11 18.15
N GLN A 126 3.40 -14.50 16.94
CA GLN A 126 4.83 -14.60 16.63
C GLN A 126 5.54 -13.24 16.69
N ILE A 127 4.94 -12.22 16.06
CA ILE A 127 5.59 -10.91 16.00
C ILE A 127 5.66 -10.28 17.39
N GLN A 128 4.57 -10.37 18.16
CA GLN A 128 4.58 -9.86 19.53
C GLN A 128 5.55 -10.62 20.43
N ALA A 129 5.69 -11.95 20.28
CA ALA A 129 6.68 -12.75 21.00
C ALA A 129 8.13 -12.38 20.66
N GLY A 130 8.36 -11.85 19.47
CA GLY A 130 9.68 -11.39 18.98
C GLY A 130 9.97 -9.90 19.22
N MET A 131 9.16 -9.20 19.99
CA MET A 131 9.35 -7.76 20.27
C MET A 131 10.50 -7.51 21.25
N LYS A 132 11.32 -6.48 20.97
CA LYS A 132 12.43 -6.04 21.83
C LYS A 132 11.99 -5.16 22.98
N MET A 133 10.89 -4.45 22.82
CA MET A 133 10.32 -3.52 23.79
C MET A 133 8.83 -3.83 23.96
N ALA A 134 8.21 -3.20 24.95
CA ALA A 134 6.76 -3.31 25.13
C ALA A 134 6.03 -2.94 23.83
N ARG A 135 4.93 -3.62 23.51
CA ARG A 135 4.08 -3.39 22.32
C ARG A 135 3.70 -1.91 22.14
N THR A 136 3.55 -1.21 23.27
CA THR A 136 3.22 0.22 23.28
C THR A 136 4.40 1.12 22.94
N ILE A 137 5.61 0.58 22.67
CA ILE A 137 6.79 1.33 22.20
C ILE A 137 7.25 0.73 20.87
N PRO A 138 6.61 1.08 19.73
CA PRO A 138 6.93 0.48 18.43
C PRO A 138 8.34 0.77 17.92
N ALA A 139 8.89 1.94 18.24
CA ALA A 139 10.22 2.34 17.85
C ALA A 139 10.75 3.47 18.74
N PHE A 140 12.07 3.58 18.79
CA PHE A 140 12.80 4.74 19.27
C PHE A 140 13.43 5.46 18.09
N TYR A 141 13.40 6.82 18.02
CA TYR A 141 13.92 7.57 16.88
C TYR A 141 15.14 8.41 17.22
N PHE A 142 16.08 8.44 16.30
CA PHE A 142 17.11 9.46 16.21
C PHE A 142 16.77 10.43 15.09
N GLN A 143 16.75 11.72 15.39
CA GLN A 143 16.48 12.77 14.43
C GLN A 143 17.63 13.78 14.39
N PHE A 144 18.02 14.16 13.18
CA PHE A 144 19.03 15.19 12.96
C PHE A 144 18.48 16.18 11.92
N LEU A 145 18.40 17.45 12.32
CA LEU A 145 17.96 18.54 11.46
C LEU A 145 19.08 19.57 11.39
N ASN A 146 19.56 19.83 10.18
CA ASN A 146 20.40 20.96 9.89
C ASN A 146 19.68 21.91 8.96
N TYR A 147 19.99 23.21 9.09
CA TYR A 147 19.31 24.24 8.34
C TYR A 147 20.34 25.09 7.61
N GLU A 148 19.90 25.76 6.55
CA GLU A 148 20.72 26.69 5.78
C GLU A 148 21.25 27.79 6.72
N GLU A 149 22.57 27.93 6.77
CA GLU A 149 23.21 28.99 7.54
C GLU A 149 22.84 30.34 6.98
N LYS A 150 22.54 31.30 7.84
CA LYS A 150 22.17 32.66 7.43
C LYS A 150 20.85 32.79 6.66
N ARG A 151 20.44 34.05 6.47
CA ARG A 151 19.45 34.43 5.48
C ARG A 151 18.01 34.02 5.82
N ARG A 152 17.66 33.93 7.10
CA ARG A 152 16.34 33.61 7.61
C ARG A 152 15.61 34.84 8.07
N PRO A 153 14.53 35.29 7.40
CA PRO A 153 13.73 36.40 7.89
C PRO A 153 12.84 36.00 9.08
N ASP A 154 12.58 34.71 9.25
CA ASP A 154 11.69 34.17 10.28
C ASP A 154 12.52 33.34 11.30
N ILE A 155 12.25 33.61 12.59
CA ILE A 155 12.93 32.93 13.70
C ILE A 155 12.18 31.67 14.11
N LEU A 156 10.89 31.55 13.84
CA LEU A 156 10.06 30.38 14.20
C LEU A 156 10.18 29.24 13.22
N TYR A 157 10.36 29.54 11.93
CA TYR A 157 10.42 28.56 10.87
C TYR A 157 11.75 28.64 10.13
N GLY A 158 12.34 27.51 9.90
CA GLY A 158 13.45 27.30 8.99
C GLY A 158 13.13 26.17 8.06
N PHE A 159 13.87 26.07 6.97
CA PHE A 159 13.79 24.95 6.08
C PHE A 159 15.08 24.12 6.20
N PRO A 160 14.98 22.83 6.55
CA PRO A 160 16.17 22.01 6.69
C PRO A 160 16.80 21.71 5.33
N ASN A 161 18.12 21.76 5.27
CA ASN A 161 18.91 21.25 4.14
C ASN A 161 19.42 19.82 4.39
N VAL A 162 19.48 19.38 5.66
CA VAL A 162 19.75 17.99 6.01
C VAL A 162 18.64 17.49 6.92
N ILE A 163 18.05 16.36 6.57
CA ILE A 163 16.98 15.72 7.32
C ILE A 163 17.34 14.25 7.52
N VAL A 164 17.55 13.85 8.77
CA VAL A 164 17.72 12.46 9.13
C VAL A 164 16.67 12.11 10.17
N THR A 165 15.89 11.09 9.90
CA THR A 165 15.04 10.42 10.87
C THR A 165 15.32 8.93 10.76
N TYR A 166 15.76 8.31 11.86
CA TYR A 166 16.15 6.90 11.85
C TYR A 166 15.54 6.15 13.04
N PRO A 167 14.65 5.16 12.82
CA PRO A 167 14.09 4.35 13.89
C PRO A 167 15.02 3.22 14.30
N ILE A 168 14.95 2.86 15.58
CA ILE A 168 15.31 1.55 16.09
C ILE A 168 13.98 0.87 16.45
N PRO A 169 13.48 -0.04 15.58
CA PRO A 169 12.18 -0.65 15.80
C PRO A 169 12.24 -1.75 16.86
N THR A 170 11.10 -2.00 17.48
CA THR A 170 10.95 -3.13 18.38
C THR A 170 10.85 -4.48 17.65
N VAL A 171 10.54 -4.47 16.35
CA VAL A 171 10.37 -5.66 15.50
C VAL A 171 11.41 -5.69 14.38
N ASN A 172 12.03 -6.86 14.16
CA ASN A 172 12.99 -7.10 13.07
C ASN A 172 12.89 -8.54 12.52
N ILE A 173 11.68 -9.02 12.33
CA ILE A 173 11.39 -10.35 11.77
C ILE A 173 11.42 -10.25 10.24
N PRO A 174 12.22 -11.07 9.52
CA PRO A 174 12.23 -11.03 8.06
C PRO A 174 10.93 -11.57 7.46
N ALA A 175 10.55 -11.02 6.30
CA ALA A 175 9.28 -11.32 5.64
C ALA A 175 9.06 -12.83 5.45
N TRP A 176 10.05 -13.54 4.92
CA TRP A 176 9.92 -14.99 4.68
C TRP A 176 9.66 -15.80 5.96
N PHE A 177 10.22 -15.35 7.10
CA PHE A 177 10.05 -16.07 8.36
C PHE A 177 8.69 -15.77 9.00
N ALA A 178 8.22 -14.53 8.91
CA ALA A 178 6.86 -14.18 9.34
C ALA A 178 5.81 -14.96 8.51
N GLU A 179 5.90 -14.88 7.18
CA GLU A 179 4.94 -15.52 6.28
C GLU A 179 5.06 -17.05 6.31
N GLY A 180 6.29 -17.55 6.33
CA GLY A 180 6.57 -18.98 6.37
C GLY A 180 6.02 -19.65 7.63
N THR A 181 6.14 -19.02 8.80
CA THR A 181 5.58 -19.57 10.05
C THR A 181 4.06 -19.49 10.07
N ALA A 182 3.45 -18.43 9.54
CA ALA A 182 2.01 -18.31 9.44
C ALA A 182 1.42 -19.39 8.50
N GLN A 183 2.06 -19.67 7.38
CA GLN A 183 1.71 -20.77 6.48
C GLN A 183 1.91 -22.15 7.15
N TYR A 184 3.02 -22.32 7.88
CA TYR A 184 3.33 -23.52 8.62
C TYR A 184 2.22 -23.88 9.61
N MET A 185 1.74 -22.94 10.41
CA MET A 185 0.67 -23.18 11.38
C MET A 185 -0.64 -23.61 10.74
N ARG A 186 -1.02 -23.04 9.60
CA ARG A 186 -2.21 -23.47 8.85
C ARG A 186 -2.13 -24.92 8.41
N LYS A 187 -0.96 -25.36 7.98
CA LYS A 187 -0.70 -26.74 7.58
C LYS A 187 -0.88 -27.70 8.76
N GLU A 188 -0.33 -27.37 9.92
CA GLU A 188 -0.43 -28.22 11.11
C GLU A 188 -1.86 -28.35 11.62
N PHE A 189 -2.70 -27.35 11.40
CA PHE A 189 -4.14 -27.41 11.68
C PHE A 189 -4.95 -28.13 10.58
N ASN A 190 -4.30 -28.57 9.51
CA ASN A 190 -4.94 -29.11 8.32
C ASN A 190 -5.95 -28.14 7.68
N TYR A 191 -5.78 -26.84 7.91
CA TYR A 191 -6.54 -25.77 7.26
C TYR A 191 -5.94 -25.36 5.92
N ASP A 192 -4.73 -25.79 5.67
CA ASP A 192 -3.99 -25.56 4.44
C ASP A 192 -3.12 -26.78 4.11
N ASN A 193 -2.55 -26.82 2.95
CA ASN A 193 -1.64 -27.88 2.52
C ASN A 193 -0.57 -27.33 1.58
N TRP A 194 0.45 -28.13 1.34
CA TRP A 194 1.36 -27.89 0.23
C TRP A 194 0.66 -28.27 -1.06
N ASP A 195 0.02 -27.27 -1.71
CA ASP A 195 -0.75 -27.49 -2.93
C ASP A 195 0.11 -27.45 -4.19
N THR A 196 -0.49 -27.85 -5.30
CA THR A 196 0.16 -27.92 -6.62
C THR A 196 0.54 -26.56 -7.19
N HIS A 197 -0.13 -25.47 -6.79
CA HIS A 197 0.27 -24.10 -7.18
C HIS A 197 1.56 -23.67 -6.48
N ARG A 198 1.68 -23.89 -5.16
CA ARG A 198 2.91 -23.61 -4.42
C ARG A 198 4.09 -24.41 -4.97
N ASP A 199 3.85 -25.70 -5.22
CA ASP A 199 4.85 -26.58 -5.81
C ASP A 199 5.26 -26.13 -7.22
N MET A 200 4.30 -25.71 -8.03
CA MET A 200 4.54 -25.16 -9.38
C MET A 200 5.45 -23.96 -9.35
N ILE A 201 5.15 -22.97 -8.50
CA ILE A 201 5.92 -21.74 -8.40
C ILE A 201 7.35 -22.08 -7.94
N LEU A 202 7.48 -22.81 -6.83
CA LEU A 202 8.78 -23.14 -6.26
C LEU A 202 9.62 -24.01 -7.21
N ARG A 203 8.99 -24.98 -7.89
CA ARG A 203 9.60 -25.85 -8.91
C ARG A 203 10.16 -25.05 -10.09
N CYS A 204 9.35 -24.16 -10.68
CA CYS A 204 9.79 -23.36 -11.82
C CYS A 204 10.96 -22.45 -11.45
N TYR A 205 10.88 -21.79 -10.30
CA TYR A 205 11.99 -20.93 -9.84
C TYR A 205 13.25 -21.73 -9.48
N ALA A 206 13.11 -22.92 -8.89
CA ALA A 206 14.25 -23.77 -8.54
C ALA A 206 14.96 -24.32 -9.80
N LEU A 207 14.20 -24.82 -10.78
CA LEU A 207 14.75 -25.39 -12.01
C LEU A 207 15.43 -24.34 -12.89
N ASP A 208 14.88 -23.13 -12.97
CA ASP A 208 15.42 -22.02 -13.75
C ASP A 208 16.48 -21.20 -12.99
N ASN A 209 16.84 -21.60 -11.77
CA ASN A 209 17.77 -20.89 -10.88
C ASN A 209 17.36 -19.44 -10.59
N LYS A 210 16.05 -19.19 -10.50
CA LYS A 210 15.45 -17.88 -10.22
C LYS A 210 14.87 -17.73 -8.80
N LEU A 211 15.21 -18.66 -7.89
CA LEU A 211 14.84 -18.49 -6.47
C LEU A 211 15.38 -17.15 -5.93
N LEU A 212 14.57 -16.48 -5.11
CA LEU A 212 15.01 -15.29 -4.40
C LEU A 212 16.32 -15.57 -3.65
N THR A 213 17.21 -14.61 -3.61
CA THR A 213 18.43 -14.71 -2.79
C THR A 213 18.08 -14.64 -1.30
N TRP A 214 19.01 -15.04 -0.44
CA TRP A 214 18.84 -14.93 1.01
C TRP A 214 18.47 -13.50 1.45
N ASN A 215 19.09 -12.49 0.84
CA ASN A 215 18.79 -11.10 1.14
C ASN A 215 17.38 -10.67 0.69
N GLN A 216 16.99 -11.10 -0.53
CA GLN A 216 15.67 -10.78 -1.11
C GLN A 216 14.52 -11.43 -0.34
N MET A 217 14.72 -12.63 0.21
CA MET A 217 13.72 -13.29 1.04
C MET A 217 13.39 -12.49 2.31
N GLY A 218 14.31 -11.66 2.80
CA GLY A 218 14.12 -10.86 4.01
C GLY A 218 13.11 -9.71 3.87
N VAL A 219 12.78 -9.30 2.65
CA VAL A 219 11.91 -8.14 2.37
C VAL A 219 10.81 -8.52 1.39
N PHE A 220 9.68 -7.80 1.44
CA PHE A 220 8.63 -7.98 0.44
C PHE A 220 9.07 -7.40 -0.90
N GLY A 221 8.81 -8.15 -1.97
CA GLY A 221 8.84 -7.60 -3.32
C GLY A 221 7.68 -6.64 -3.53
N LYS A 222 7.85 -5.66 -4.40
CA LYS A 222 6.81 -4.68 -4.73
C LYS A 222 5.89 -5.11 -5.89
N THR A 223 6.18 -6.25 -6.50
CA THR A 223 5.29 -6.89 -7.48
C THR A 223 4.55 -8.04 -6.83
N SER A 224 3.37 -8.37 -7.34
CA SER A 224 2.59 -9.53 -6.85
C SER A 224 3.40 -10.82 -6.82
N LEU A 225 4.22 -11.06 -7.84
CA LEU A 225 5.07 -12.24 -7.89
C LEU A 225 6.12 -12.28 -6.77
N GLY A 226 6.80 -11.17 -6.50
CA GLY A 226 7.83 -11.08 -5.47
C GLY A 226 7.30 -11.47 -4.10
N ASN A 227 6.08 -11.06 -3.77
CA ASN A 227 5.41 -11.44 -2.53
C ASN A 227 5.10 -12.93 -2.51
N GLU A 228 4.47 -13.49 -3.54
CA GLU A 228 4.16 -14.92 -3.59
C GLU A 228 5.43 -15.80 -3.47
N SER A 229 6.55 -15.37 -4.05
CA SER A 229 7.82 -16.09 -3.89
C SER A 229 8.31 -16.11 -2.43
N VAL A 230 8.13 -15.02 -1.67
CA VAL A 230 8.47 -14.96 -0.24
C VAL A 230 7.60 -15.92 0.56
N TYR A 231 6.28 -15.94 0.30
CA TYR A 231 5.33 -16.86 0.95
C TYR A 231 5.69 -18.33 0.71
N ASN A 232 5.86 -18.73 -0.55
CA ASN A 232 6.06 -20.13 -0.90
C ASN A 232 7.46 -20.65 -0.50
N ALA A 233 8.50 -19.88 -0.79
CA ALA A 233 9.86 -20.21 -0.36
C ALA A 233 10.01 -20.14 1.17
N GLY A 234 9.37 -19.15 1.81
CA GLY A 234 9.33 -19.02 3.27
C GLY A 234 8.69 -20.21 3.94
N PHE A 235 7.54 -20.66 3.43
CA PHE A 235 6.86 -21.86 3.95
C PHE A 235 7.73 -23.11 3.81
N ALA A 236 8.29 -23.35 2.63
CA ALA A 236 9.16 -24.52 2.39
C ALA A 236 10.41 -24.49 3.29
N LEU A 237 11.05 -23.32 3.46
CA LEU A 237 12.23 -23.18 4.33
C LEU A 237 11.87 -23.33 5.82
N THR A 238 10.73 -22.81 6.24
CA THR A 238 10.23 -22.99 7.63
C THR A 238 9.96 -24.46 7.93
N ARG A 239 9.36 -25.20 7.00
CA ARG A 239 9.18 -26.66 7.11
C ARG A 239 10.52 -27.39 7.19
N TYR A 240 11.47 -27.03 6.35
CA TYR A 240 12.81 -27.61 6.41
C TYR A 240 13.49 -27.42 7.77
N ILE A 241 13.41 -26.21 8.32
CA ILE A 241 13.98 -25.89 9.65
C ILE A 241 13.27 -26.69 10.73
N SER A 242 11.94 -26.69 10.74
CA SER A 242 11.13 -27.44 11.72
C SER A 242 11.46 -28.93 11.71
N GLN A 243 11.58 -29.54 10.55
CA GLN A 243 11.85 -30.98 10.41
C GLN A 243 13.28 -31.38 10.73
N LYS A 244 14.23 -30.58 10.29
CA LYS A 244 15.66 -30.88 10.47
C LYS A 244 16.15 -30.56 11.88
N TYR A 245 15.66 -29.47 12.48
CA TYR A 245 16.17 -28.95 13.75
C TYR A 245 15.16 -29.04 14.90
N GLY A 246 13.88 -29.30 14.60
CA GLY A 246 12.78 -29.33 15.55
C GLY A 246 11.86 -28.11 15.51
N GLU A 247 10.57 -28.30 15.76
CA GLU A 247 9.54 -27.27 15.71
C GLU A 247 9.76 -26.15 16.73
N ASN A 248 10.22 -26.50 17.95
CA ASN A 248 10.54 -25.53 19.00
C ASN A 248 11.62 -24.53 18.59
N LYS A 249 12.42 -24.82 17.54
CA LYS A 249 13.39 -23.88 17.00
C LYS A 249 12.76 -22.64 16.38
N LEU A 250 11.53 -22.74 15.87
CA LEU A 250 10.78 -21.59 15.38
C LEU A 250 10.52 -20.58 16.51
N ARG A 251 10.11 -21.07 17.68
CA ARG A 251 9.97 -20.25 18.88
C ARG A 251 11.31 -19.68 19.35
N GLU A 252 12.33 -20.51 19.48
CA GLU A 252 13.64 -20.07 19.95
C GLU A 252 14.24 -18.95 19.08
N ILE A 253 14.13 -19.06 17.74
CA ILE A 253 14.55 -18.04 16.80
C ILE A 253 13.76 -16.76 17.01
N THR A 254 12.42 -16.86 17.13
CA THR A 254 11.54 -15.72 17.36
C THR A 254 11.93 -14.97 18.64
N HIS A 255 12.11 -15.65 19.74
CA HIS A 255 12.51 -15.04 21.02
C HIS A 255 13.92 -14.42 20.94
N LYS A 256 14.85 -15.04 20.19
CA LYS A 256 16.20 -14.47 19.99
C LYS A 256 16.18 -13.18 19.19
N LEU A 257 15.30 -13.06 18.22
CA LEU A 257 15.06 -11.79 17.49
C LEU A 257 14.54 -10.68 18.42
N GLY A 258 13.84 -11.04 19.51
CA GLY A 258 13.42 -10.12 20.57
C GLY A 258 14.53 -9.59 21.47
N ASN A 259 15.75 -10.12 21.40
CA ASN A 259 16.88 -9.60 22.16
C ASN A 259 17.30 -8.20 21.67
N THR A 260 17.58 -7.30 22.59
CA THR A 260 17.78 -5.85 22.33
C THR A 260 18.81 -5.55 21.23
N PHE A 261 19.91 -6.31 21.18
CA PHE A 261 21.00 -6.08 20.22
C PHE A 261 21.02 -7.05 19.04
N ASN A 262 20.01 -7.90 18.91
CA ASN A 262 19.92 -8.83 17.79
C ASN A 262 19.11 -8.22 16.64
N PHE A 263 19.79 -7.68 15.62
CA PHE A 263 19.16 -6.94 14.52
C PHE A 263 19.03 -7.75 13.23
N THR A 264 19.51 -9.01 13.22
CA THR A 264 19.45 -9.86 12.03
C THR A 264 19.04 -11.29 12.37
N ILE A 265 18.36 -11.98 11.44
CA ILE A 265 18.01 -13.38 11.61
C ILE A 265 19.26 -14.28 11.57
N ASP A 266 20.33 -13.87 10.90
CA ASP A 266 21.60 -14.62 10.84
C ASP A 266 22.21 -14.79 12.24
N ALA A 267 22.16 -13.73 13.06
CA ALA A 267 22.63 -13.81 14.44
C ALA A 267 21.77 -14.77 15.27
N ALA A 268 20.45 -14.72 15.13
CA ALA A 268 19.54 -15.66 15.81
C ALA A 268 19.75 -17.10 15.36
N PHE A 269 19.95 -17.35 14.06
CA PHE A 269 20.24 -18.68 13.51
C PHE A 269 21.55 -19.24 14.06
N LYS A 270 22.60 -18.45 14.08
CA LYS A 270 23.90 -18.87 14.61
C LYS A 270 23.82 -19.30 16.08
N GLU A 271 23.04 -18.56 16.89
CA GLU A 271 22.85 -18.90 18.30
C GLU A 271 21.96 -20.14 18.49
N VAL A 272 20.89 -20.30 17.72
CA VAL A 272 19.88 -21.35 17.93
C VAL A 272 20.17 -22.62 17.13
N LEU A 273 20.68 -22.49 15.92
CA LEU A 273 20.89 -23.60 14.98
C LEU A 273 22.36 -23.96 14.76
N GLY A 274 23.28 -23.13 15.28
CA GLY A 274 24.74 -23.32 15.12
C GLY A 274 25.28 -22.97 13.74
N LYS A 275 24.44 -22.47 12.82
CA LYS A 275 24.80 -22.08 11.45
C LYS A 275 24.19 -20.71 11.13
N ASP A 276 24.84 -19.95 10.27
CA ASP A 276 24.24 -18.71 9.77
C ASP A 276 23.14 -18.98 8.73
N GLY A 277 22.34 -17.96 8.45
CA GLY A 277 21.20 -18.10 7.55
C GLY A 277 21.60 -18.43 6.11
N ASN A 278 22.70 -17.88 5.59
CA ASN A 278 23.20 -18.20 4.24
C ASN A 278 23.58 -19.69 4.11
N GLN A 279 24.20 -20.27 5.15
CA GLN A 279 24.54 -21.69 5.15
C GLN A 279 23.29 -22.56 5.08
N ILE A 280 22.29 -22.29 5.93
CA ILE A 280 21.03 -23.05 5.94
C ILE A 280 20.27 -22.87 4.62
N TYR A 281 20.19 -21.65 4.12
CA TYR A 281 19.53 -21.35 2.86
C TYR A 281 20.18 -22.09 1.68
N ASN A 282 21.50 -22.09 1.59
CA ASN A 282 22.22 -22.77 0.51
C ASN A 282 22.10 -24.29 0.58
N GLU A 283 22.10 -24.89 1.77
CA GLU A 283 21.82 -26.31 1.97
C GLU A 283 20.41 -26.66 1.46
N TRP A 284 19.40 -25.89 1.89
CA TRP A 284 18.02 -26.06 1.46
C TRP A 284 17.86 -25.88 -0.05
N LYS A 285 18.40 -24.81 -0.63
CA LYS A 285 18.34 -24.52 -2.07
C LYS A 285 18.94 -25.65 -2.91
N SER A 286 20.09 -26.15 -2.50
CA SER A 286 20.80 -27.25 -3.21
C SER A 286 19.97 -28.53 -3.18
N PHE A 287 19.41 -28.84 -2.02
CA PHE A 287 18.51 -29.98 -1.89
C PHE A 287 17.27 -29.80 -2.78
N LEU A 288 16.62 -28.68 -2.73
CA LEU A 288 15.39 -28.38 -3.47
C LEU A 288 15.58 -28.55 -4.99
N ILE A 289 16.66 -27.99 -5.54
CA ILE A 289 16.99 -28.13 -6.97
C ILE A 289 17.22 -29.59 -7.35
N SER A 290 17.95 -30.34 -6.52
CA SER A 290 18.21 -31.77 -6.77
C SER A 290 16.91 -32.59 -6.73
N ASP A 291 16.04 -32.34 -5.75
CA ASP A 291 14.77 -33.01 -5.60
C ASP A 291 13.84 -32.77 -6.80
N TYR A 292 13.67 -31.51 -7.20
CA TYR A 292 12.81 -31.19 -8.34
C TYR A 292 13.34 -31.78 -9.65
N LYS A 293 14.64 -31.72 -9.92
CA LYS A 293 15.24 -32.36 -11.10
C LYS A 293 14.93 -33.85 -11.17
N LYS A 294 15.00 -34.56 -10.02
CA LYS A 294 14.64 -35.96 -9.96
C LYS A 294 13.16 -36.20 -10.23
N ARG A 295 12.27 -35.42 -9.61
CA ARG A 295 10.83 -35.60 -9.70
C ARG A 295 10.24 -35.26 -11.07
N ILE A 296 10.84 -34.29 -11.78
CA ILE A 296 10.34 -33.83 -13.08
C ILE A 296 10.86 -34.65 -14.27
N HIS A 297 11.86 -35.51 -14.06
CA HIS A 297 12.57 -36.21 -15.13
C HIS A 297 11.67 -36.92 -16.14
N ASP A 298 10.66 -37.65 -15.67
CA ASP A 298 9.76 -38.38 -16.54
C ASP A 298 8.81 -37.46 -17.32
N VAL A 299 8.46 -36.28 -16.77
CA VAL A 299 7.66 -35.27 -17.45
C VAL A 299 8.46 -34.63 -18.58
N GLU A 300 9.77 -34.34 -18.35
CA GLU A 300 10.67 -33.79 -19.37
C GLU A 300 10.79 -34.70 -20.60
N LEU A 301 10.91 -36.01 -20.36
CA LEU A 301 11.04 -37.01 -21.44
C LEU A 301 9.74 -37.14 -22.28
N ASN A 302 8.57 -36.80 -21.73
CA ASN A 302 7.28 -36.98 -22.37
C ASN A 302 6.52 -35.67 -22.51
N LYS A 303 7.22 -34.55 -22.60
CA LYS A 303 6.63 -33.23 -22.66
C LYS A 303 5.69 -33.04 -23.85
N ILE A 304 4.49 -32.55 -23.57
CA ILE A 304 3.51 -32.09 -24.56
C ILE A 304 3.09 -30.68 -24.16
N GLU A 305 3.61 -29.71 -24.87
CA GLU A 305 3.45 -28.29 -24.61
C GLU A 305 3.28 -27.54 -25.91
N GLY A 306 2.43 -26.50 -25.91
CA GLY A 306 2.20 -25.66 -27.08
C GLY A 306 3.36 -24.69 -27.36
N GLU A 307 3.27 -23.97 -28.49
CA GLU A 307 4.16 -22.87 -28.81
C GLU A 307 3.70 -21.59 -28.11
N ILE A 308 4.65 -20.79 -27.57
CA ILE A 308 4.37 -19.50 -26.97
C ILE A 308 3.96 -18.49 -28.03
N ILE A 309 2.75 -17.96 -27.91
CA ILE A 309 2.20 -16.92 -28.81
C ILE A 309 2.17 -15.53 -28.20
N GLU A 310 2.19 -15.41 -26.84
CA GLU A 310 2.36 -14.16 -26.11
C GLU A 310 3.30 -14.37 -24.92
N ASN A 311 4.38 -13.61 -24.88
CA ASN A 311 5.43 -13.72 -23.87
C ASN A 311 5.60 -12.46 -23.02
N GLU A 312 4.98 -11.33 -23.39
CA GLU A 312 5.09 -10.11 -22.63
C GLU A 312 4.11 -10.09 -21.45
N GLY A 313 4.47 -9.34 -20.39
CA GLY A 313 3.70 -9.34 -19.15
C GLY A 313 3.98 -10.54 -18.25
N PHE A 314 3.67 -10.40 -16.97
CA PHE A 314 3.75 -11.52 -16.02
C PHE A 314 2.50 -12.41 -16.09
N GLY A 315 1.30 -11.82 -16.15
CA GLY A 315 0.03 -12.52 -16.21
C GLY A 315 -0.63 -12.36 -17.57
N ASN A 316 -0.89 -13.48 -18.26
CA ASN A 316 -1.69 -13.57 -19.46
C ASN A 316 -2.79 -14.59 -19.22
N PHE A 317 -4.03 -14.13 -19.02
CA PHE A 317 -5.13 -14.91 -18.49
C PHE A 317 -6.34 -14.95 -19.42
N TYR A 318 -7.20 -15.95 -19.24
CA TYR A 318 -8.53 -16.07 -19.83
C TYR A 318 -8.55 -15.90 -21.36
N PRO A 319 -7.67 -16.62 -22.11
CA PRO A 319 -7.69 -16.52 -23.56
C PRO A 319 -9.02 -17.07 -24.10
N ILE A 320 -9.57 -16.39 -25.12
CA ILE A 320 -10.74 -16.85 -25.88
C ILE A 320 -10.51 -16.63 -27.38
N PHE A 321 -10.87 -17.59 -28.21
CA PHE A 321 -10.88 -17.38 -29.65
C PHE A 321 -11.94 -16.35 -30.02
N TYR A 322 -11.59 -15.37 -30.86
CA TYR A 322 -12.48 -14.29 -31.26
C TYR A 322 -12.90 -14.42 -32.74
N LYS A 323 -11.97 -14.33 -33.64
CA LYS A 323 -12.12 -14.52 -35.09
C LYS A 323 -10.97 -15.35 -35.60
N ASN A 324 -11.00 -15.67 -36.93
CA ASN A 324 -9.90 -16.43 -37.54
C ASN A 324 -8.50 -15.89 -37.12
N ASN A 325 -7.74 -16.69 -36.42
CA ASN A 325 -6.41 -16.41 -35.90
C ASN A 325 -6.32 -15.25 -34.89
N GLU A 326 -7.41 -14.84 -34.25
CA GLU A 326 -7.42 -13.80 -33.23
C GLU A 326 -7.88 -14.34 -31.88
N ILE A 327 -7.21 -13.91 -30.81
CA ILE A 327 -7.49 -14.25 -29.41
C ILE A 327 -7.68 -12.98 -28.62
N ILE A 328 -8.72 -12.94 -27.78
CA ILE A 328 -8.87 -11.94 -26.73
C ILE A 328 -8.33 -12.54 -25.43
N TYR A 329 -7.58 -11.77 -24.67
CA TYR A 329 -7.00 -12.18 -23.38
C TYR A 329 -6.81 -10.99 -22.46
N VAL A 330 -6.60 -11.27 -21.18
CA VAL A 330 -6.33 -10.28 -20.13
C VAL A 330 -4.84 -10.31 -19.78
N SER A 331 -4.16 -9.16 -19.74
CA SER A 331 -2.73 -9.10 -19.43
C SER A 331 -2.34 -7.85 -18.66
N ASN A 332 -1.36 -8.00 -17.76
CA ASN A 332 -0.68 -6.87 -17.14
C ASN A 332 0.51 -6.34 -17.96
N LYS A 333 0.58 -6.66 -19.23
CA LYS A 333 1.62 -6.22 -20.16
C LYS A 333 1.89 -4.72 -20.04
N GLY A 334 3.15 -4.36 -19.81
CA GLY A 334 3.57 -2.98 -19.59
C GLY A 334 3.39 -2.44 -18.16
N ASN A 335 2.75 -3.20 -17.27
CA ASN A 335 2.53 -2.85 -15.87
C ASN A 335 3.22 -3.83 -14.92
N ASP A 336 3.57 -3.36 -13.72
CA ASP A 336 4.25 -4.19 -12.72
C ASP A 336 3.27 -5.05 -11.89
N TYR A 337 2.02 -4.63 -11.77
CA TYR A 337 1.01 -5.31 -10.93
C TYR A 337 -0.09 -5.97 -11.77
N LEU A 338 -0.54 -7.15 -11.32
CA LEU A 338 -1.65 -7.88 -11.95
C LEU A 338 -2.98 -7.11 -11.87
N SER A 339 -3.19 -6.33 -10.82
CA SER A 339 -4.37 -5.47 -10.66
C SER A 339 -4.50 -4.40 -11.75
N LEU A 340 -3.41 -4.09 -12.47
CA LEU A 340 -3.40 -3.16 -13.60
C LEU A 340 -3.53 -3.87 -14.95
N SER A 341 -4.10 -5.07 -14.99
CA SER A 341 -4.34 -5.81 -16.22
C SER A 341 -5.34 -5.10 -17.13
N SER A 342 -5.27 -5.41 -18.41
CA SER A 342 -6.08 -4.84 -19.49
C SER A 342 -6.47 -5.93 -20.47
N ILE A 343 -7.54 -5.73 -21.23
CA ILE A 343 -7.95 -6.64 -22.30
C ILE A 343 -7.16 -6.32 -23.57
N TYR A 344 -6.62 -7.36 -24.19
CA TYR A 344 -5.86 -7.29 -25.46
C TYR A 344 -6.47 -8.19 -26.52
N LEU A 345 -6.27 -7.81 -27.78
CA LEU A 345 -6.54 -8.63 -28.96
C LEU A 345 -5.20 -9.01 -29.59
N LEU A 346 -4.92 -10.30 -29.69
CA LEU A 346 -3.69 -10.88 -30.26
C LEU A 346 -4.01 -11.59 -31.58
N ASN A 347 -3.21 -11.34 -32.60
CA ASN A 347 -3.20 -12.15 -33.82
C ASN A 347 -2.16 -13.28 -33.69
N ILE A 348 -2.60 -14.53 -33.72
CA ILE A 348 -1.77 -15.72 -33.47
C ILE A 348 -0.62 -15.83 -34.48
N LYS A 349 -0.87 -15.55 -35.79
CA LYS A 349 0.13 -15.70 -36.83
C LYS A 349 1.21 -14.62 -36.80
N THR A 350 0.83 -13.39 -36.53
CA THR A 350 1.78 -12.25 -36.52
C THR A 350 2.36 -12.02 -35.15
N LYS A 351 1.80 -12.63 -34.11
CA LYS A 351 2.13 -12.39 -32.69
C LYS A 351 2.05 -10.92 -32.27
N LYS A 352 1.26 -10.11 -32.98
CA LYS A 352 1.02 -8.70 -32.64
C LYS A 352 -0.26 -8.56 -31.85
N SER A 353 -0.19 -7.80 -30.75
CA SER A 353 -1.34 -7.51 -29.91
C SER A 353 -1.64 -6.01 -29.84
N ARG A 354 -2.92 -5.67 -29.66
CA ARG A 354 -3.37 -4.30 -29.35
C ARG A 354 -4.27 -4.31 -28.13
N LYS A 355 -4.18 -3.26 -27.35
CA LYS A 355 -5.02 -3.07 -26.17
C LYS A 355 -6.43 -2.66 -26.60
N LEU A 356 -7.44 -3.23 -25.93
CA LEU A 356 -8.85 -2.89 -26.11
C LEU A 356 -9.39 -2.07 -24.95
N VAL A 357 -9.29 -2.58 -23.72
CA VAL A 357 -9.85 -1.95 -22.50
C VAL A 357 -8.84 -1.95 -21.39
N ASN A 358 -8.76 -0.87 -20.64
CA ASN A 358 -7.85 -0.73 -19.50
C ASN A 358 -8.50 -1.20 -18.18
N LEU A 359 -7.65 -1.63 -17.23
CA LEU A 359 -8.02 -1.95 -15.84
C LEU A 359 -9.14 -2.99 -15.73
N VAL A 360 -8.94 -4.13 -16.39
CA VAL A 360 -9.84 -5.28 -16.34
C VAL A 360 -9.07 -6.50 -15.83
N ASN A 361 -9.58 -7.12 -14.79
CA ASN A 361 -9.05 -8.37 -14.23
C ASN A 361 -10.20 -9.35 -13.99
N SER A 362 -10.87 -9.76 -15.05
CA SER A 362 -11.97 -10.73 -15.05
C SER A 362 -11.97 -11.57 -16.32
N THR A 363 -12.75 -12.65 -16.34
CA THR A 363 -13.01 -13.38 -17.58
C THR A 363 -13.69 -12.47 -18.60
N VAL A 364 -13.47 -12.78 -19.87
CA VAL A 364 -14.10 -12.09 -21.01
C VAL A 364 -15.02 -13.08 -21.74
N SER A 365 -16.16 -12.62 -22.19
CA SER A 365 -17.08 -13.39 -23.02
C SER A 365 -17.48 -12.59 -24.25
N ILE A 366 -17.68 -13.29 -25.38
CA ILE A 366 -18.08 -12.66 -26.66
C ILE A 366 -19.61 -12.74 -26.78
N ILE A 367 -20.23 -11.65 -27.24
CA ILE A 367 -21.65 -11.71 -27.66
C ILE A 367 -21.69 -12.30 -29.06
N PRO A 368 -22.28 -13.49 -29.25
CA PRO A 368 -22.28 -14.20 -30.53
C PRO A 368 -22.77 -13.35 -31.71
N ASN A 369 -22.12 -13.50 -32.86
CA ASN A 369 -22.43 -12.79 -34.11
C ASN A 369 -22.30 -11.25 -34.01
N THR A 370 -21.55 -10.73 -33.05
CA THR A 370 -21.28 -9.29 -32.87
C THR A 370 -19.80 -9.00 -32.74
N ASN A 371 -19.44 -7.72 -32.72
CA ASN A 371 -18.11 -7.24 -32.33
C ASN A 371 -18.04 -6.79 -30.84
N LYS A 372 -18.91 -7.36 -30.01
CA LYS A 372 -19.01 -6.93 -28.60
C LYS A 372 -18.51 -8.00 -27.65
N ILE A 373 -17.87 -7.55 -26.59
CA ILE A 373 -17.40 -8.39 -25.49
C ILE A 373 -18.02 -7.93 -24.15
N VAL A 374 -18.15 -8.88 -23.25
CA VAL A 374 -18.68 -8.69 -21.89
C VAL A 374 -17.59 -9.05 -20.90
N TYR A 375 -17.38 -8.24 -19.87
CA TYR A 375 -16.41 -8.45 -18.80
C TYR A 375 -16.88 -7.74 -17.53
N ALA A 376 -16.24 -8.02 -16.41
CA ALA A 376 -16.41 -7.26 -15.18
C ALA A 376 -15.25 -6.30 -14.97
N LYS A 377 -15.56 -5.15 -14.36
CA LYS A 377 -14.58 -4.12 -14.02
C LYS A 377 -14.81 -3.60 -12.61
N LEU A 378 -13.73 -3.50 -11.87
CA LEU A 378 -13.74 -2.92 -10.54
C LEU A 378 -13.84 -1.39 -10.64
N GLY A 379 -14.70 -0.79 -9.85
CA GLY A 379 -14.85 0.67 -9.83
C GLY A 379 -15.47 1.16 -8.53
N ASP A 380 -15.16 2.40 -8.20
CA ASP A 380 -15.62 3.14 -7.01
C ASP A 380 -16.72 4.18 -7.31
N ASP A 381 -17.22 4.21 -8.56
CA ASP A 381 -18.29 5.09 -9.00
C ASP A 381 -19.65 4.65 -8.42
N ASN A 382 -19.81 4.84 -7.13
CA ASN A 382 -21.03 4.56 -6.39
C ASN A 382 -21.11 5.45 -5.12
N PRO A 383 -22.30 5.64 -4.53
CA PRO A 383 -22.48 6.53 -3.38
C PRO A 383 -21.66 6.20 -2.13
N LYS A 384 -21.15 4.98 -2.04
CA LYS A 384 -20.35 4.51 -0.89
C LYS A 384 -18.85 4.62 -1.14
N TRP A 385 -18.40 4.96 -2.36
CA TRP A 385 -17.01 4.95 -2.79
C TRP A 385 -16.32 3.60 -2.56
N ALA A 386 -17.08 2.52 -2.64
CA ALA A 386 -16.61 1.16 -2.48
C ALA A 386 -16.11 0.63 -3.82
N ASN A 387 -14.99 -0.09 -3.80
CA ASN A 387 -14.45 -0.74 -5.00
C ASN A 387 -15.16 -2.07 -5.24
N ILE A 388 -16.14 -2.07 -6.14
CA ILE A 388 -16.98 -3.23 -6.46
C ILE A 388 -16.98 -3.52 -7.95
N HIS A 389 -17.19 -4.79 -8.28
CA HIS A 389 -17.28 -5.25 -9.65
C HIS A 389 -18.69 -5.07 -10.21
N ASP A 390 -18.75 -4.57 -11.43
CA ASP A 390 -19.98 -4.55 -12.25
C ASP A 390 -19.67 -5.01 -13.67
N ILE A 391 -20.72 -5.45 -14.39
CA ILE A 391 -20.61 -5.96 -15.74
C ILE A 391 -20.68 -4.83 -16.75
N TYR A 392 -19.81 -4.91 -17.74
CA TYR A 392 -19.68 -3.98 -18.86
C TYR A 392 -19.75 -4.69 -20.18
N ILE A 393 -20.26 -3.99 -21.19
CA ILE A 393 -20.21 -4.37 -22.60
C ILE A 393 -19.32 -3.36 -23.33
N TYR A 394 -18.38 -3.86 -24.12
CA TYR A 394 -17.53 -3.05 -24.98
C TYR A 394 -17.71 -3.45 -26.44
N ASP A 395 -18.00 -2.46 -27.31
CA ASP A 395 -18.07 -2.62 -28.77
C ASP A 395 -16.70 -2.33 -29.38
N ILE A 396 -16.02 -3.41 -29.82
CA ILE A 396 -14.64 -3.31 -30.39
C ILE A 396 -14.60 -2.47 -31.66
N SER A 397 -15.72 -2.40 -32.41
CA SER A 397 -15.78 -1.65 -33.68
C SER A 397 -16.02 -0.17 -33.49
N LYS A 398 -16.68 0.22 -32.42
CA LYS A 398 -17.03 1.61 -32.12
C LYS A 398 -16.14 2.26 -31.06
N ASP A 399 -15.36 1.45 -30.30
CA ASP A 399 -14.58 1.88 -29.14
C ASP A 399 -15.48 2.49 -28.03
N GLU A 400 -16.63 1.81 -27.79
CA GLU A 400 -17.65 2.27 -26.83
C GLU A 400 -17.80 1.26 -25.69
N GLU A 401 -17.69 1.73 -24.45
CA GLU A 401 -17.93 0.95 -23.22
C GLU A 401 -19.28 1.35 -22.60
N LYS A 402 -20.06 0.36 -22.17
CA LYS A 402 -21.33 0.57 -21.46
C LYS A 402 -21.42 -0.33 -20.23
N ARG A 403 -21.59 0.26 -19.04
CA ARG A 403 -21.91 -0.45 -17.80
C ARG A 403 -23.38 -0.90 -17.84
N ILE A 404 -23.65 -2.15 -17.46
CA ILE A 404 -25.01 -2.73 -17.51
C ILE A 404 -25.51 -3.22 -16.15
N THR A 405 -24.65 -3.41 -15.15
CA THR A 405 -25.05 -3.64 -13.76
C THR A 405 -24.55 -2.54 -12.85
N PHE A 406 -25.19 -2.35 -11.70
CA PHE A 406 -24.86 -1.24 -10.78
C PHE A 406 -24.91 -1.74 -9.33
N GLY A 407 -23.75 -1.87 -8.72
CA GLY A 407 -23.64 -2.28 -7.32
C GLY A 407 -23.93 -3.76 -7.06
N MET A 408 -23.87 -4.62 -8.08
CA MET A 408 -24.21 -6.04 -7.95
C MET A 408 -23.07 -6.92 -7.43
N ARG A 409 -21.85 -6.41 -7.32
CA ARG A 409 -20.64 -7.18 -6.98
C ARG A 409 -20.52 -8.40 -7.93
N ALA A 410 -20.71 -8.13 -9.23
CA ALA A 410 -20.82 -9.12 -10.29
C ALA A 410 -19.50 -9.31 -11.02
N ASN A 411 -18.99 -10.55 -11.07
CA ASN A 411 -17.70 -10.87 -11.68
C ASN A 411 -17.79 -12.12 -12.59
N ASN A 412 -16.75 -12.37 -13.38
CA ASN A 412 -16.59 -13.54 -14.26
C ASN A 412 -17.81 -13.84 -15.14
N PRO A 413 -18.24 -12.91 -16.00
CA PRO A 413 -19.42 -13.07 -16.82
C PRO A 413 -19.23 -14.09 -17.98
N SER A 414 -20.30 -14.78 -18.34
CA SER A 414 -20.40 -15.60 -19.53
C SER A 414 -21.72 -15.35 -20.24
N VAL A 415 -21.68 -15.15 -21.57
CA VAL A 415 -22.86 -14.88 -22.40
C VAL A 415 -23.43 -16.18 -22.95
N SER A 416 -24.74 -16.29 -23.00
CA SER A 416 -25.43 -17.41 -23.63
C SER A 416 -25.18 -17.46 -25.17
N ASN A 417 -25.25 -18.66 -25.78
CA ASN A 417 -24.92 -18.80 -27.19
C ASN A 417 -25.95 -18.13 -28.13
N ASP A 418 -27.13 -17.75 -27.62
CA ASP A 418 -28.11 -16.93 -28.35
C ASP A 418 -27.91 -15.41 -28.13
N GLY A 419 -26.92 -15.03 -27.32
CA GLY A 419 -26.58 -13.65 -27.04
C GLY A 419 -27.57 -12.89 -26.15
N LYS A 420 -28.52 -13.55 -25.49
CA LYS A 420 -29.62 -12.89 -24.78
C LYS A 420 -29.42 -12.77 -23.28
N LYS A 421 -28.58 -13.64 -22.69
CA LYS A 421 -28.41 -13.72 -21.24
C LYS A 421 -26.93 -13.70 -20.84
N ILE A 422 -26.68 -13.22 -19.64
CA ILE A 422 -25.34 -13.24 -19.00
C ILE A 422 -25.48 -13.96 -17.67
N VAL A 423 -24.71 -15.02 -17.46
CA VAL A 423 -24.47 -15.64 -16.17
C VAL A 423 -23.17 -15.09 -15.59
N PHE A 424 -23.13 -14.84 -14.28
CA PHE A 424 -21.97 -14.28 -13.58
C PHE A 424 -21.92 -14.75 -12.13
N ILE A 425 -20.80 -14.50 -11.49
CA ILE A 425 -20.62 -14.71 -10.05
C ILE A 425 -21.00 -13.43 -9.31
N TYR A 426 -21.77 -13.54 -8.25
CA TYR A 426 -21.93 -12.45 -7.27
C TYR A 426 -21.66 -12.94 -5.86
N GLN A 427 -21.22 -12.06 -4.97
CA GLN A 427 -20.84 -12.42 -3.63
C GLN A 427 -21.69 -11.71 -2.58
N LYS A 428 -21.91 -12.41 -1.44
CA LYS A 428 -22.54 -11.88 -0.24
C LYS A 428 -22.00 -12.62 0.98
N ASP A 429 -21.54 -11.87 1.99
CA ASP A 429 -21.05 -12.40 3.28
C ASP A 429 -20.05 -13.56 3.10
N GLY A 430 -19.06 -13.36 2.21
CA GLY A 430 -18.02 -14.34 1.95
C GLY A 430 -18.46 -15.59 1.17
N THR A 431 -19.70 -15.66 0.70
CA THR A 431 -20.23 -16.76 -0.12
C THR A 431 -20.46 -16.27 -1.54
N THR A 432 -20.03 -17.05 -2.54
CA THR A 432 -20.30 -16.74 -3.94
C THR A 432 -21.41 -17.61 -4.51
N ASN A 433 -22.19 -17.03 -5.41
CA ASN A 433 -23.31 -17.66 -6.07
C ASN A 433 -23.35 -17.30 -7.56
N LEU A 434 -24.07 -18.10 -8.36
CA LEU A 434 -24.38 -17.77 -9.74
C LEU A 434 -25.61 -16.89 -9.82
N GLY A 435 -25.47 -15.73 -10.46
CA GLY A 435 -26.56 -14.86 -10.90
C GLY A 435 -26.70 -14.86 -12.41
N MET A 436 -27.84 -14.53 -12.90
CA MET A 436 -28.14 -14.40 -14.34
C MET A 436 -29.00 -13.15 -14.59
N VAL A 437 -28.67 -12.41 -15.63
CA VAL A 437 -29.44 -11.24 -16.12
C VAL A 437 -29.69 -11.38 -17.63
N ASP A 438 -30.59 -10.59 -18.15
CA ASP A 438 -30.68 -10.36 -19.58
C ASP A 438 -29.51 -9.53 -20.09
N ILE A 439 -29.24 -9.53 -21.40
CA ILE A 439 -28.05 -8.85 -21.96
C ILE A 439 -28.00 -7.34 -21.70
N ASP A 440 -29.08 -6.73 -21.34
CA ASP A 440 -29.21 -5.33 -20.99
C ASP A 440 -29.03 -5.06 -19.47
N GLY A 441 -28.80 -6.11 -18.66
CA GLY A 441 -28.64 -6.05 -17.22
C GLY A 441 -29.93 -6.18 -16.41
N THR A 442 -31.08 -6.36 -17.08
CA THR A 442 -32.40 -6.49 -16.40
C THR A 442 -32.70 -7.96 -16.03
N ASN A 443 -33.81 -8.16 -15.31
CA ASN A 443 -34.34 -9.48 -14.93
C ASN A 443 -33.37 -10.39 -14.18
N PHE A 444 -32.75 -9.84 -13.12
CA PHE A 444 -31.85 -10.61 -12.27
C PHE A 444 -32.51 -11.84 -11.67
N LYS A 445 -31.85 -12.98 -11.81
CA LYS A 445 -32.23 -14.26 -11.24
C LYS A 445 -31.04 -14.91 -10.55
N ARG A 446 -31.22 -15.34 -9.32
CA ARG A 446 -30.25 -16.16 -8.58
C ARG A 446 -30.39 -17.61 -9.03
N LEU A 447 -29.31 -18.27 -9.45
CA LEU A 447 -29.32 -19.67 -9.88
C LEU A 447 -28.92 -20.63 -8.76
N THR A 448 -27.92 -20.31 -7.96
CA THR A 448 -27.49 -21.11 -6.81
C THR A 448 -27.88 -20.43 -5.49
N LEU A 449 -28.03 -21.20 -4.40
CA LEU A 449 -28.51 -20.74 -3.11
C LEU A 449 -27.54 -21.12 -1.97
N PHE A 450 -26.23 -20.97 -2.22
CA PHE A 450 -25.20 -21.23 -1.22
C PHE A 450 -25.15 -20.13 -0.16
N GLU A 451 -24.85 -20.49 1.12
CA GLU A 451 -24.92 -19.55 2.25
C GLU A 451 -23.81 -19.81 3.30
N ASN A 452 -22.91 -20.78 3.09
CA ASN A 452 -22.00 -21.26 4.13
C ASN A 452 -20.51 -21.07 3.76
N GLY A 453 -20.18 -20.14 2.86
CA GLY A 453 -18.82 -19.88 2.43
C GLY A 453 -18.39 -20.66 1.19
N GLU A 454 -19.34 -21.33 0.54
CA GLU A 454 -19.10 -21.98 -0.75
C GLU A 454 -18.64 -20.95 -1.79
N GLN A 455 -17.76 -21.41 -2.70
CA GLN A 455 -17.21 -20.59 -3.76
C GLN A 455 -17.55 -21.20 -5.12
N VAL A 456 -17.97 -20.36 -6.06
CA VAL A 456 -18.22 -20.73 -7.44
C VAL A 456 -17.40 -19.85 -8.37
N PHE A 457 -16.92 -20.43 -9.49
CA PHE A 457 -16.02 -19.74 -10.41
C PHE A 457 -16.33 -20.14 -11.86
N ASN A 458 -15.90 -19.31 -12.80
CA ASN A 458 -15.81 -19.59 -14.23
C ASN A 458 -17.08 -20.21 -14.88
N PRO A 459 -18.27 -19.63 -14.71
CA PRO A 459 -19.48 -20.19 -15.29
C PRO A 459 -19.43 -20.17 -16.82
N LYS A 460 -19.95 -21.22 -17.46
CA LYS A 460 -20.09 -21.35 -18.92
C LYS A 460 -21.44 -21.97 -19.31
N PHE A 461 -22.17 -21.34 -20.23
CA PHE A 461 -23.38 -21.91 -20.78
C PHE A 461 -23.06 -23.17 -21.59
N SER A 462 -23.94 -24.20 -21.51
CA SER A 462 -23.94 -25.32 -22.42
C SER A 462 -24.25 -24.87 -23.87
N PRO A 463 -23.81 -25.60 -24.90
CA PRO A 463 -24.07 -25.24 -26.30
C PRO A 463 -25.55 -24.96 -26.65
N ASP A 464 -26.46 -25.64 -25.96
CA ASP A 464 -27.93 -25.49 -26.12
C ASP A 464 -28.57 -24.48 -25.16
N ASN A 465 -27.76 -23.81 -24.31
CA ASN A 465 -28.20 -22.87 -23.25
C ASN A 465 -29.12 -23.50 -22.17
N SER A 466 -29.22 -24.81 -22.07
CA SER A 466 -30.11 -25.46 -21.09
C SER A 466 -29.55 -25.49 -19.68
N TYR A 467 -28.24 -25.49 -19.53
CA TYR A 467 -27.55 -25.47 -18.24
C TYR A 467 -26.24 -24.66 -18.27
N VAL A 468 -25.68 -24.44 -17.10
CA VAL A 468 -24.38 -23.77 -16.86
C VAL A 468 -23.46 -24.76 -16.15
N ILE A 469 -22.21 -24.91 -16.62
CA ILE A 469 -21.12 -25.56 -15.88
C ILE A 469 -20.27 -24.53 -15.21
N PHE A 470 -19.69 -24.89 -14.05
CA PHE A 470 -18.87 -24.00 -13.25
C PHE A 470 -17.96 -24.77 -12.29
N ASP A 471 -16.89 -24.13 -11.83
CA ASP A 471 -16.08 -24.66 -10.75
C ASP A 471 -16.80 -24.40 -9.42
N TYR A 472 -16.75 -25.40 -8.53
CA TYR A 472 -17.27 -25.30 -7.16
C TYR A 472 -16.19 -25.68 -6.15
N SER A 473 -16.02 -24.91 -5.11
CA SER A 473 -15.08 -25.19 -4.02
C SER A 473 -15.69 -24.86 -2.66
N TYR A 474 -15.38 -25.69 -1.69
CA TYR A 474 -15.69 -25.43 -0.28
C TYR A 474 -14.44 -25.63 0.62
N SER A 475 -13.46 -26.40 0.15
CA SER A 475 -12.25 -26.75 0.91
C SER A 475 -11.02 -26.75 0.00
N ASN A 476 -10.14 -27.72 0.12
CA ASN A 476 -8.84 -27.79 -0.55
C ASN A 476 -8.90 -28.39 -1.98
N SER A 477 -10.08 -28.53 -2.58
CA SER A 477 -10.26 -29.04 -3.93
C SER A 477 -11.34 -28.26 -4.66
N ARG A 478 -11.35 -28.36 -5.99
CA ARG A 478 -12.45 -27.84 -6.82
C ARG A 478 -13.09 -28.98 -7.58
N GLU A 479 -14.41 -28.92 -7.65
CA GLU A 479 -15.26 -29.80 -8.41
C GLU A 479 -15.79 -29.06 -9.63
N ILE A 480 -16.09 -29.75 -10.73
CA ILE A 480 -16.86 -29.17 -11.83
C ILE A 480 -18.32 -29.60 -11.66
N SER A 481 -19.17 -28.60 -11.51
CA SER A 481 -20.60 -28.76 -11.27
C SER A 481 -21.43 -28.17 -12.41
N LYS A 482 -22.70 -28.51 -12.45
CA LYS A 482 -23.69 -27.91 -13.37
C LYS A 482 -25.01 -27.60 -12.67
N ILE A 483 -25.72 -26.63 -13.21
CA ILE A 483 -27.08 -26.28 -12.80
C ILE A 483 -27.88 -25.84 -14.03
N ASP A 484 -29.16 -26.19 -14.09
CA ASP A 484 -30.02 -25.73 -15.18
C ASP A 484 -30.20 -24.19 -15.14
N THR A 485 -30.42 -23.56 -16.29
CA THR A 485 -30.71 -22.12 -16.37
C THR A 485 -32.03 -21.74 -15.69
N SER A 486 -32.86 -22.72 -15.35
CA SER A 486 -34.01 -22.55 -14.45
C SER A 486 -33.62 -22.41 -12.95
N GLY A 487 -32.37 -22.71 -12.55
CA GLY A 487 -31.93 -22.80 -11.17
C GLY A 487 -32.25 -24.14 -10.50
N ALA A 488 -32.68 -25.15 -11.27
CA ALA A 488 -32.98 -26.51 -10.79
C ALA A 488 -31.83 -27.47 -11.15
N ASN A 489 -31.96 -28.73 -10.68
CA ASN A 489 -31.12 -29.87 -11.07
C ASN A 489 -29.61 -29.63 -10.93
N TYR A 490 -29.19 -29.06 -9.76
CA TYR A 490 -27.77 -29.00 -9.42
C TYR A 490 -27.16 -30.40 -9.35
N SER A 491 -26.02 -30.62 -9.98
CA SER A 491 -25.26 -31.86 -9.91
C SER A 491 -23.77 -31.66 -10.16
N VAL A 492 -22.97 -32.53 -9.55
CA VAL A 492 -21.51 -32.53 -9.75
C VAL A 492 -21.16 -33.43 -10.93
N ILE A 493 -20.34 -32.93 -11.85
CA ILE A 493 -19.85 -33.67 -13.03
C ILE A 493 -18.54 -34.38 -12.71
N ILE A 494 -17.58 -33.64 -12.10
CA ILE A 494 -16.25 -34.14 -11.71
C ILE A 494 -16.04 -33.89 -10.22
N LYS A 495 -15.82 -34.97 -9.47
CA LYS A 495 -15.47 -34.98 -8.06
C LYS A 495 -14.43 -36.07 -7.83
N ASN A 496 -13.18 -35.72 -7.80
CA ASN A 496 -12.04 -36.63 -7.69
C ASN A 496 -11.03 -36.25 -6.60
N GLY A 497 -11.35 -35.23 -5.77
CA GLY A 497 -10.45 -34.74 -4.70
C GLY A 497 -9.29 -33.89 -5.19
N HIS A 498 -9.24 -33.59 -6.47
CA HIS A 498 -8.26 -32.71 -7.10
C HIS A 498 -8.83 -31.32 -7.38
N ASP A 499 -7.98 -30.40 -7.78
CA ASP A 499 -8.36 -29.05 -8.16
C ASP A 499 -8.67 -29.02 -9.67
N ASN A 500 -9.97 -28.99 -10.01
CA ASN A 500 -10.45 -28.97 -11.38
C ASN A 500 -11.02 -27.60 -11.72
N ARG A 501 -10.48 -26.92 -12.74
CA ARG A 501 -10.74 -25.49 -13.00
C ARG A 501 -11.05 -25.18 -14.45
N ASN A 502 -11.69 -24.02 -14.66
CA ASN A 502 -11.79 -23.33 -15.93
C ASN A 502 -12.40 -24.20 -17.05
N PRO A 503 -13.60 -24.75 -16.88
CA PRO A 503 -14.21 -25.54 -17.94
C PRO A 503 -14.56 -24.67 -19.14
N ALA A 504 -14.32 -25.19 -20.36
CA ALA A 504 -14.65 -24.55 -21.61
C ALA A 504 -15.21 -25.59 -22.60
N PHE A 505 -16.44 -25.37 -23.11
CA PHE A 505 -17.07 -26.30 -24.03
C PHE A 505 -16.34 -26.41 -25.37
N THR A 506 -16.29 -27.61 -25.90
CA THR A 506 -15.91 -27.90 -27.27
C THR A 506 -17.17 -27.96 -28.15
N LYS A 507 -17.01 -27.85 -29.45
CA LYS A 507 -18.14 -27.85 -30.42
C LYS A 507 -19.01 -29.14 -30.37
N ASP A 508 -18.41 -30.27 -30.00
CA ASP A 508 -19.06 -31.58 -29.88
C ASP A 508 -19.82 -31.76 -28.55
N GLY A 509 -19.96 -30.73 -27.73
CA GLY A 509 -20.66 -30.76 -26.45
C GLY A 509 -19.88 -31.35 -25.29
N ASN A 510 -18.63 -31.74 -25.50
CA ASN A 510 -17.67 -32.08 -24.45
C ASN A 510 -17.07 -30.79 -23.91
N PHE A 511 -16.16 -30.86 -22.91
CA PHE A 511 -15.44 -29.69 -22.44
C PHE A 511 -13.98 -30.00 -22.12
N VAL A 512 -13.13 -28.98 -22.23
CA VAL A 512 -11.75 -28.99 -21.74
C VAL A 512 -11.68 -28.28 -20.38
N TYR A 513 -10.75 -28.68 -19.53
CA TYR A 513 -10.55 -28.07 -18.20
C TYR A 513 -9.13 -28.29 -17.71
N SER A 514 -8.70 -27.52 -16.73
CA SER A 514 -7.42 -27.71 -16.05
C SER A 514 -7.59 -28.59 -14.84
N SER A 515 -6.64 -29.49 -14.58
CA SER A 515 -6.64 -30.33 -13.38
C SER A 515 -5.23 -30.72 -12.95
N ASP A 516 -5.05 -30.87 -11.65
CA ASP A 516 -3.80 -31.30 -11.03
C ASP A 516 -3.72 -32.78 -10.68
N ILE A 517 -4.50 -33.62 -11.34
CA ILE A 517 -4.57 -35.07 -11.13
C ILE A 517 -3.20 -35.74 -11.13
N THR A 518 -2.23 -35.24 -11.92
CA THR A 518 -0.87 -35.77 -12.00
C THR A 518 0.10 -35.08 -11.05
N GLY A 519 -0.34 -34.18 -10.19
CA GLY A 519 0.51 -33.32 -9.35
C GLY A 519 1.04 -32.07 -10.07
N ILE A 520 0.71 -31.91 -11.35
CA ILE A 520 0.95 -30.70 -12.16
C ILE A 520 -0.36 -30.36 -12.87
N PHE A 521 -0.75 -29.08 -12.89
CA PHE A 521 -1.88 -28.66 -13.68
C PHE A 521 -1.65 -28.90 -15.16
N ASN A 522 -2.51 -29.72 -15.75
CA ASN A 522 -2.54 -30.03 -17.16
C ASN A 522 -3.95 -29.82 -17.73
N ILE A 523 -4.07 -29.71 -19.03
CA ILE A 523 -5.36 -29.63 -19.71
C ILE A 523 -5.88 -31.02 -20.01
N TYR A 524 -7.14 -31.24 -19.66
CA TYR A 524 -7.90 -32.47 -19.90
C TYR A 524 -9.12 -32.17 -20.77
N LYS A 525 -9.53 -33.13 -21.61
CA LYS A 525 -10.83 -33.14 -22.28
C LYS A 525 -11.73 -34.12 -21.53
N TYR A 526 -12.93 -33.71 -21.14
CA TYR A 526 -13.93 -34.55 -20.53
C TYR A 526 -15.00 -34.95 -21.57
N ASP A 527 -15.15 -36.26 -21.75
CA ASP A 527 -16.21 -36.83 -22.58
C ASP A 527 -17.50 -36.97 -21.77
N MET A 528 -18.49 -36.15 -22.06
CA MET A 528 -19.78 -36.08 -21.35
C MET A 528 -20.59 -37.38 -21.47
N LYS A 529 -20.45 -38.13 -22.58
CA LYS A 529 -21.18 -39.38 -22.84
C LYS A 529 -20.54 -40.54 -22.08
N ASN A 530 -19.22 -40.68 -22.20
CA ASN A 530 -18.49 -41.83 -21.64
C ASN A 530 -18.02 -41.55 -20.19
N LYS A 531 -18.12 -40.29 -19.72
CA LYS A 531 -17.66 -39.83 -18.39
C LYS A 531 -16.18 -40.10 -18.11
N VAL A 532 -15.33 -39.85 -19.10
CA VAL A 532 -13.87 -40.10 -19.04
C VAL A 532 -13.13 -38.82 -19.34
N SER A 533 -12.05 -38.58 -18.56
CA SER A 533 -11.09 -37.49 -18.78
C SER A 533 -9.87 -37.98 -19.53
N ILE A 534 -9.48 -37.25 -20.58
CA ILE A 534 -8.29 -37.54 -21.41
C ILE A 534 -7.32 -36.36 -21.25
N GLN A 535 -6.08 -36.63 -20.86
CA GLN A 535 -5.04 -35.62 -20.72
C GLN A 535 -4.53 -35.20 -22.11
N LEU A 536 -4.48 -33.87 -22.35
CA LEU A 536 -4.04 -33.26 -23.62
C LEU A 536 -2.63 -32.65 -23.55
N THR A 537 -2.19 -32.23 -22.38
CA THR A 537 -0.87 -31.61 -22.16
C THR A 537 -0.09 -32.36 -21.12
N ASN A 538 1.25 -32.26 -21.17
CA ASN A 538 2.16 -32.71 -20.14
C ASN A 538 3.30 -31.71 -19.98
N VAL A 539 3.11 -30.75 -19.07
CA VAL A 539 3.97 -29.57 -18.94
C VAL A 539 4.79 -29.60 -17.65
N ILE A 540 5.91 -28.87 -17.63
CA ILE A 540 6.77 -28.75 -16.46
C ILE A 540 6.19 -27.75 -15.44
N GLY A 541 5.68 -26.63 -15.91
CA GLY A 541 5.08 -25.60 -15.04
C GLY A 541 3.64 -25.96 -14.65
N GLY A 542 2.69 -25.41 -15.37
CA GLY A 542 1.26 -25.68 -15.22
C GLY A 542 0.51 -25.14 -16.42
N ALA A 543 -0.63 -25.72 -16.75
CA ALA A 543 -1.51 -25.31 -17.85
C ALA A 543 -2.91 -25.01 -17.32
N PHE A 544 -3.44 -23.81 -17.62
CA PHE A 544 -4.66 -23.25 -17.05
C PHE A 544 -5.52 -22.58 -18.13
N MET A 545 -6.81 -22.36 -17.83
CA MET A 545 -7.70 -21.51 -18.60
C MET A 545 -7.77 -21.90 -20.09
N PRO A 546 -8.05 -23.18 -20.41
CA PRO A 546 -8.06 -23.63 -21.77
C PRO A 546 -9.23 -23.03 -22.57
N THR A 547 -8.98 -22.80 -23.85
CA THR A 547 -10.02 -22.53 -24.86
C THR A 547 -9.68 -23.28 -26.14
N VAL A 548 -10.71 -23.70 -26.86
CA VAL A 548 -10.55 -24.44 -28.12
C VAL A 548 -11.32 -23.78 -29.24
N ASP A 549 -10.80 -23.86 -30.45
CA ASP A 549 -11.51 -23.45 -31.66
C ASP A 549 -12.34 -24.61 -32.27
N ASP A 550 -13.06 -24.34 -33.36
CA ASP A 550 -13.85 -25.34 -34.09
C ASP A 550 -13.04 -26.51 -34.65
N SER A 551 -11.74 -26.37 -34.78
CA SER A 551 -10.79 -27.39 -35.26
C SER A 551 -10.11 -28.15 -34.10
N ASN A 552 -10.53 -27.90 -32.87
CA ASN A 552 -9.93 -28.41 -31.64
C ASN A 552 -8.45 -27.98 -31.43
N ASN A 553 -8.01 -26.86 -32.01
CA ASN A 553 -6.76 -26.24 -31.61
C ASN A 553 -6.93 -25.63 -30.21
N LEU A 554 -5.95 -25.80 -29.36
CA LEU A 554 -5.99 -25.41 -27.95
C LEU A 554 -5.13 -24.16 -27.73
N VAL A 555 -5.67 -23.19 -27.01
CA VAL A 555 -4.91 -22.11 -26.39
C VAL A 555 -5.10 -22.17 -24.87
N TYR A 556 -4.04 -21.94 -24.13
CA TYR A 556 -4.08 -21.96 -22.66
C TYR A 556 -3.04 -21.03 -22.05
N ALA A 557 -3.24 -20.65 -20.79
CA ALA A 557 -2.27 -19.93 -19.99
C ALA A 557 -1.31 -20.93 -19.36
N GLY A 558 -0.05 -20.95 -19.78
CA GLY A 558 1.00 -21.83 -19.24
C GLY A 558 1.90 -21.08 -18.26
N TYR A 559 2.16 -21.65 -17.09
CA TYR A 559 3.04 -21.05 -16.08
C TYR A 559 4.50 -21.37 -16.32
N THR A 560 5.33 -20.35 -16.25
CA THR A 560 6.80 -20.41 -16.33
C THR A 560 7.40 -19.59 -15.19
N SER A 561 8.71 -19.64 -15.00
CA SER A 561 9.39 -18.76 -14.03
C SER A 561 9.31 -17.25 -14.38
N ASP A 562 8.84 -16.90 -15.58
CA ASP A 562 8.56 -15.52 -16.01
C ASP A 562 7.04 -15.19 -15.94
N GLY A 563 6.26 -16.04 -15.31
CA GLY A 563 4.82 -15.90 -15.15
C GLY A 563 4.00 -16.70 -16.15
N PHE A 564 2.71 -16.35 -16.27
CA PHE A 564 1.77 -16.99 -17.21
C PHE A 564 1.97 -16.44 -18.62
N LYS A 565 2.15 -17.35 -19.58
CA LYS A 565 2.30 -17.07 -21.01
C LYS A 565 1.21 -17.74 -21.79
N LEU A 566 0.82 -17.20 -22.94
CA LEU A 566 -0.15 -17.88 -23.80
C LEU A 566 0.55 -18.89 -24.71
N PHE A 567 0.06 -20.11 -24.64
CA PHE A 567 0.52 -21.23 -25.45
C PHE A 567 -0.56 -21.66 -26.45
N TYR A 568 -0.12 -21.99 -27.66
CA TYR A 568 -0.97 -22.55 -28.71
C TYR A 568 -0.51 -23.98 -29.01
N LEU A 569 -1.43 -24.93 -28.97
CA LEU A 569 -1.18 -26.33 -29.29
C LEU A 569 -2.19 -26.77 -30.37
N SER A 570 -1.70 -27.07 -31.59
CA SER A 570 -2.56 -27.52 -32.66
C SER A 570 -3.16 -28.90 -32.37
N ASN A 571 -4.31 -29.20 -32.96
CA ASN A 571 -4.94 -30.49 -32.80
C ASN A 571 -4.06 -31.67 -33.25
N GLU A 572 -3.23 -31.46 -34.29
CA GLU A 572 -2.26 -32.43 -34.78
C GLU A 572 -1.12 -32.75 -33.79
N GLN A 573 -0.79 -31.80 -32.93
CA GLN A 573 0.26 -31.92 -31.89
C GLN A 573 -0.28 -32.55 -30.60
N GLN A 574 -1.58 -32.61 -30.41
CA GLN A 574 -2.21 -33.20 -29.23
C GLN A 574 -2.06 -34.73 -29.32
N ARG A 575 -1.33 -35.31 -28.38
CA ARG A 575 -1.11 -36.76 -28.30
C ARG A 575 -1.71 -37.28 -26.99
N LEU A 576 -2.07 -38.56 -26.97
CA LEU A 576 -2.41 -39.22 -25.70
C LEU A 576 -1.17 -39.27 -24.82
N VAL A 577 -1.28 -38.78 -23.60
CA VAL A 577 -0.19 -38.79 -22.61
C VAL A 577 -0.06 -40.18 -22.01
N ASP A 578 1.14 -40.74 -22.00
CA ASP A 578 1.43 -41.97 -21.28
C ASP A 578 1.26 -41.76 -19.78
N THR A 579 0.20 -42.32 -19.21
CA THR A 579 -0.16 -42.17 -17.78
C THR A 579 0.80 -42.90 -16.85
N ALA A 580 1.67 -43.80 -17.36
CA ALA A 580 2.66 -44.49 -16.56
C ALA A 580 3.85 -43.60 -16.09
N LYS A 581 4.03 -42.41 -16.71
CA LYS A 581 5.14 -41.48 -16.46
C LYS A 581 4.65 -40.19 -15.83
N LYS A 582 4.29 -40.25 -14.56
CA LYS A 582 3.72 -39.14 -13.80
C LYS A 582 4.78 -38.41 -12.97
N TYR A 583 4.50 -37.12 -12.71
CA TYR A 583 5.22 -36.36 -11.71
C TYR A 583 5.05 -36.98 -10.32
N VAL A 584 6.16 -37.10 -9.57
CA VAL A 584 6.11 -37.64 -8.21
C VAL A 584 5.63 -36.51 -7.28
N TRP A 585 4.32 -36.47 -7.07
CA TRP A 585 3.68 -35.51 -6.20
C TRP A 585 3.74 -35.95 -4.74
N THR A 586 3.93 -35.01 -3.83
CA THR A 586 3.74 -35.18 -2.39
C THR A 586 2.96 -33.97 -1.86
N ASN A 587 2.03 -34.17 -0.92
CA ASN A 587 1.31 -33.06 -0.26
C ASN A 587 2.20 -32.25 0.68
N ASN A 588 3.49 -32.44 0.68
CA ASN A 588 4.45 -31.78 1.56
C ASN A 588 5.41 -30.96 0.74
N PRO A 589 5.88 -29.83 1.25
CA PRO A 589 7.04 -29.19 0.66
C PRO A 589 8.19 -30.21 0.61
N PRO A 590 9.04 -30.14 -0.43
CA PRO A 590 10.23 -30.98 -0.49
C PRO A 590 10.97 -30.97 0.84
N LEU A 591 11.30 -32.13 1.37
CA LEU A 591 11.87 -32.40 2.70
C LEU A 591 10.84 -32.62 3.81
N GLY A 592 9.67 -33.12 3.50
CA GLY A 592 8.69 -33.16 4.50
C GLY A 592 8.48 -34.48 5.25
N GLY A 593 8.96 -34.66 6.42
CA GLY A 593 8.27 -35.45 7.44
C GLY A 593 7.18 -34.59 8.09
N ASP A 594 6.07 -35.17 8.50
CA ASP A 594 4.88 -34.44 8.92
C ASP A 594 4.54 -34.52 10.39
N LYS A 595 5.47 -34.94 11.22
CA LYS A 595 5.18 -35.01 12.65
C LYS A 595 5.50 -33.68 13.32
N PRO A 596 4.51 -32.96 13.84
CA PRO A 596 4.77 -31.83 14.73
C PRO A 596 5.58 -32.32 15.93
N ASN A 597 6.72 -31.69 16.18
CA ASN A 597 7.49 -31.94 17.39
C ASN A 597 7.23 -30.80 18.33
N GLY A 598 6.56 -31.03 19.44
CA GLY A 598 6.48 -30.01 20.45
C GLY A 598 5.13 -29.90 21.13
N ASP A 599 4.85 -28.73 21.62
CA ASP A 599 3.75 -28.48 22.54
C ASP A 599 2.34 -28.62 21.93
N LEU A 600 2.24 -28.71 20.60
CA LEU A 600 0.95 -28.91 19.92
C LEU A 600 0.30 -30.27 20.25
N SER A 601 1.09 -31.27 20.58
CA SER A 601 0.56 -32.63 20.92
C SER A 601 -0.37 -32.65 22.13
N ARG A 602 -0.37 -31.63 22.97
CA ARG A 602 -1.27 -31.50 24.13
C ARG A 602 -2.67 -31.01 23.76
N PHE A 603 -2.91 -30.55 22.53
CA PHE A 603 -4.23 -30.12 22.09
C PHE A 603 -4.91 -31.19 21.25
N ASP A 604 -6.24 -31.24 21.35
CA ASP A 604 -7.04 -32.12 20.49
C ASP A 604 -7.13 -31.50 19.07
N MET A 605 -6.17 -31.84 18.23
CA MET A 605 -6.12 -31.40 16.83
C MET A 605 -7.27 -31.96 15.98
N ASN A 606 -7.96 -33.03 16.44
CA ASN A 606 -9.10 -33.60 15.70
C ASN A 606 -10.29 -32.63 15.67
N SER A 607 -10.47 -31.83 16.69
CA SER A 607 -11.51 -30.81 16.73
C SER A 607 -11.36 -29.80 15.62
N LEU A 608 -10.11 -29.45 15.27
CA LEU A 608 -9.77 -28.52 14.18
C LEU A 608 -9.90 -29.18 12.78
N ILE A 609 -9.50 -30.46 12.68
CA ILE A 609 -9.60 -31.24 11.43
C ILE A 609 -11.06 -31.43 11.02
N ASN A 610 -11.93 -31.70 11.99
CA ASN A 610 -13.36 -31.95 11.80
C ASN A 610 -14.20 -30.67 11.89
N TYR A 611 -13.59 -29.51 11.77
CA TYR A 611 -14.29 -28.23 11.78
C TYR A 611 -15.44 -28.21 10.76
N ASN A 612 -16.59 -27.70 11.19
CA ASN A 612 -17.79 -27.59 10.36
C ASN A 612 -18.39 -26.18 10.52
N ASP A 613 -18.44 -25.41 9.45
CA ASP A 613 -18.99 -24.06 9.41
C ASP A 613 -20.51 -24.02 9.68
N TYR A 614 -21.22 -25.15 9.52
CA TYR A 614 -22.66 -25.25 9.80
C TYR A 614 -23.00 -25.29 11.29
N ASN A 615 -22.05 -25.62 12.15
CA ASN A 615 -22.26 -25.72 13.59
C ASN A 615 -21.59 -24.53 14.33
N ILE A 616 -22.10 -23.35 14.09
CA ILE A 616 -21.57 -22.12 14.68
C ILE A 616 -22.32 -21.81 15.98
N PRO A 617 -21.63 -21.54 17.10
CA PRO A 617 -22.26 -21.11 18.34
C PRO A 617 -23.09 -19.83 18.16
N LYS A 618 -24.15 -19.71 18.95
CA LYS A 618 -24.89 -18.46 19.06
C LYS A 618 -24.09 -17.50 19.94
N TYR A 619 -23.52 -16.47 19.34
CA TYR A 619 -22.85 -15.40 20.08
C TYR A 619 -23.84 -14.28 20.41
N LYS A 620 -23.62 -13.62 21.55
CA LYS A 620 -24.32 -12.38 21.87
C LYS A 620 -23.73 -11.23 21.06
N GLU A 621 -24.59 -10.45 20.44
CA GLU A 621 -24.23 -9.27 19.69
C GLU A 621 -24.54 -8.02 20.48
N GLU A 622 -23.66 -7.05 20.43
CA GLU A 622 -23.82 -5.74 21.07
C GLU A 622 -23.50 -4.65 20.03
N LYS A 623 -24.11 -3.48 20.21
CA LYS A 623 -23.75 -2.34 19.37
C LYS A 623 -22.28 -1.97 19.62
N TYR A 624 -21.52 -1.68 18.55
CA TYR A 624 -20.15 -1.18 18.69
C TYR A 624 -20.17 0.13 19.50
N SER A 625 -19.43 0.15 20.61
CA SER A 625 -19.41 1.29 21.54
C SER A 625 -18.18 2.17 21.44
N GLY A 626 -17.26 1.84 20.51
CA GLY A 626 -15.96 2.48 20.38
C GLY A 626 -14.90 1.79 21.26
N PHE A 627 -13.84 1.31 20.60
CA PHE A 627 -12.68 0.71 21.27
C PHE A 627 -11.42 1.34 20.71
N PHE A 628 -10.67 2.03 21.55
CA PHE A 628 -9.38 2.58 21.15
C PHE A 628 -8.27 1.56 21.36
N SER A 629 -7.31 1.52 20.43
CA SER A 629 -6.04 0.85 20.66
C SER A 629 -5.33 1.48 21.87
N LYS A 630 -4.46 0.72 22.53
CA LYS A 630 -3.60 1.29 23.55
C LYS A 630 -2.72 2.38 22.94
N LEU A 631 -2.43 3.41 23.73
CA LEU A 631 -1.50 4.47 23.32
C LEU A 631 -0.15 3.86 22.94
N SER A 632 0.29 4.16 21.73
CA SER A 632 1.64 3.87 21.27
C SER A 632 2.54 5.09 21.52
N PHE A 633 3.70 4.84 22.10
CA PHE A 633 4.70 5.85 22.46
C PHE A 633 5.93 5.68 21.59
N PHE A 634 6.39 6.77 20.99
CA PHE A 634 7.58 6.79 20.13
C PHE A 634 8.58 7.82 20.69
N PRO A 635 9.40 7.42 21.66
CA PRO A 635 10.45 8.31 22.20
C PRO A 635 11.46 8.66 21.11
N PHE A 636 11.97 9.87 21.15
CA PHE A 636 13.03 10.29 20.23
C PHE A 636 14.01 11.26 20.86
N ILE A 637 15.19 11.31 20.28
CA ILE A 637 16.18 12.36 20.52
C ILE A 637 16.42 13.08 19.21
N ARG A 638 16.24 14.41 19.22
CA ARG A 638 16.48 15.27 18.06
C ARG A 638 17.68 16.16 18.32
N TYR A 639 18.60 16.20 17.39
CA TYR A 639 19.55 17.28 17.24
C TYR A 639 18.97 18.31 16.28
N ASP A 640 18.73 19.54 16.76
CA ASP A 640 18.08 20.63 16.03
C ASP A 640 19.05 21.83 15.96
N ASN A 641 19.65 22.02 14.79
CA ASN A 641 20.61 23.08 14.53
C ASN A 641 19.93 24.39 14.02
N TYR A 642 18.66 24.60 14.35
CA TYR A 642 17.94 25.77 13.86
C TYR A 642 18.50 27.09 14.40
N VAL A 643 18.67 27.23 15.71
CA VAL A 643 19.21 28.43 16.34
C VAL A 643 20.73 28.31 16.42
N THR A 644 21.42 29.08 15.57
CA THR A 644 22.90 28.99 15.44
C THR A 644 23.66 29.39 16.71
N SER A 645 23.11 30.27 17.55
CA SER A 645 23.67 30.68 18.83
C SER A 645 23.53 29.64 19.94
N ASN A 646 22.78 28.55 19.72
CA ASN A 646 22.63 27.50 20.71
C ASN A 646 23.90 26.66 20.86
N THR A 647 24.22 26.33 22.11
CA THR A 647 25.31 25.38 22.44
C THR A 647 24.92 23.98 22.00
N PHE A 648 25.85 23.04 21.91
CA PHE A 648 25.58 21.64 21.56
C PHE A 648 24.43 21.03 22.40
N VAL A 649 24.44 21.28 23.71
CA VAL A 649 23.43 20.76 24.64
C VAL A 649 22.04 21.38 24.37
N ASP A 650 21.99 22.67 24.02
CA ASP A 650 20.76 23.39 23.75
C ASP A 650 20.10 22.91 22.42
N ARG A 651 20.88 22.33 21.49
CA ARG A 651 20.41 21.75 20.24
C ARG A 651 19.80 20.37 20.41
N ILE A 652 20.04 19.72 21.56
CA ILE A 652 19.42 18.41 21.85
C ILE A 652 18.02 18.63 22.40
N LYS A 653 17.03 18.09 21.68
CA LYS A 653 15.61 18.10 22.05
C LYS A 653 15.13 16.67 22.25
N PRO A 654 15.06 16.15 23.48
CA PRO A 654 14.28 14.95 23.76
C PRO A 654 12.81 15.19 23.44
N GLY A 655 12.14 14.15 22.97
CA GLY A 655 10.75 14.25 22.58
C GLY A 655 10.02 12.92 22.62
N LEU A 656 8.72 13.01 22.40
CA LEU A 656 7.81 11.88 22.39
C LEU A 656 6.71 12.11 21.37
N TYR A 657 6.41 11.09 20.54
CA TYR A 657 5.16 11.01 19.80
C TYR A 657 4.23 10.01 20.47
N VAL A 658 2.94 10.26 20.39
CA VAL A 658 1.89 9.42 20.94
C VAL A 658 0.82 9.22 19.87
N SER A 659 0.37 7.98 19.70
CA SER A 659 -0.67 7.63 18.74
C SER A 659 -1.68 6.68 19.36
N SER A 660 -2.94 6.83 18.97
CA SER A 660 -4.00 5.85 19.20
C SER A 660 -5.08 5.98 18.14
N THR A 661 -5.67 4.86 17.76
CA THR A 661 -6.73 4.82 16.75
C THR A 661 -7.86 3.92 17.25
N ASP A 662 -9.09 4.31 17.01
CA ASP A 662 -10.26 3.44 17.17
C ASP A 662 -10.13 2.23 16.24
N TYR A 663 -10.54 1.03 16.69
CA TYR A 663 -10.38 -0.19 15.90
C TYR A 663 -11.07 -0.15 14.54
N LEU A 664 -12.14 0.63 14.39
CA LEU A 664 -12.79 0.88 13.10
C LEU A 664 -12.20 2.08 12.34
N ASN A 665 -11.16 2.73 12.86
CA ASN A 665 -10.61 3.99 12.33
C ASN A 665 -11.59 5.18 12.30
N LYS A 666 -12.64 5.13 13.14
CA LYS A 666 -13.61 6.20 13.28
C LYS A 666 -12.98 7.47 13.85
N TYR A 667 -12.10 7.31 14.81
CA TYR A 667 -11.32 8.38 15.45
C TYR A 667 -9.83 8.00 15.41
N SER A 668 -8.97 8.99 15.26
CA SER A 668 -7.54 8.82 15.49
C SER A 668 -6.97 10.06 16.15
N ILE A 669 -6.00 9.85 17.04
CA ILE A 669 -5.21 10.91 17.68
C ILE A 669 -3.74 10.65 17.39
N PHE A 670 -3.03 11.71 16.99
CA PHE A 670 -1.59 11.73 16.89
C PHE A 670 -1.07 13.02 17.51
N ALA A 671 -0.25 12.91 18.51
CA ALA A 671 0.27 14.05 19.22
C ALA A 671 1.77 13.87 19.48
N GLY A 672 2.47 14.95 19.68
CA GLY A 672 3.86 14.85 20.07
C GLY A 672 4.52 16.18 20.31
N GLY A 673 5.76 16.08 20.75
CA GLY A 673 6.54 17.26 20.93
C GLY A 673 7.95 16.98 21.41
N SER A 674 8.77 18.01 21.32
CA SER A 674 10.14 18.03 21.82
C SER A 674 10.43 19.36 22.51
N ILE A 675 11.33 19.32 23.48
CA ILE A 675 11.74 20.50 24.25
C ILE A 675 13.22 20.41 24.57
N ASN A 676 13.91 21.53 24.54
CA ASN A 676 15.31 21.61 24.97
C ASN A 676 15.49 22.29 26.36
N LYS A 677 16.73 22.41 26.80
CA LYS A 677 17.09 23.03 28.09
C LYS A 677 16.66 24.51 28.20
N LYS A 678 16.51 25.20 27.07
CA LYS A 678 16.07 26.61 27.03
C LYS A 678 14.53 26.74 26.95
N PHE A 679 13.78 25.63 27.04
CA PHE A 679 12.35 25.57 26.87
C PHE A 679 11.88 25.96 25.46
N GLU A 680 12.76 25.90 24.46
CA GLU A 680 12.36 25.93 23.08
C GLU A 680 11.61 24.63 22.77
N ARG A 681 10.42 24.74 22.21
CA ARG A 681 9.52 23.61 22.04
C ARG A 681 8.89 23.55 20.66
N ASP A 682 8.56 22.33 20.27
CA ASP A 682 7.74 22.01 19.12
C ASP A 682 6.68 21.02 19.60
N LEU A 683 5.42 21.46 19.72
CA LEU A 683 4.29 20.64 20.17
C LEU A 683 3.23 20.63 19.07
N PHE A 684 2.61 19.48 18.89
CA PHE A 684 1.45 19.37 18.01
C PHE A 684 0.47 18.31 18.52
N LEU A 685 -0.77 18.45 18.08
CA LEU A 685 -1.85 17.47 18.21
C LEU A 685 -2.65 17.46 16.93
N GLU A 686 -2.91 16.26 16.40
CA GLU A 686 -3.85 16.00 15.30
C GLU A 686 -4.92 15.05 15.81
N PHE A 687 -6.18 15.40 15.59
CA PHE A 687 -7.33 14.57 15.88
C PHE A 687 -8.19 14.45 14.63
N ASN A 688 -8.43 13.23 14.17
CA ASN A 688 -9.27 12.93 13.02
C ASN A 688 -10.60 12.31 13.44
N TYR A 689 -11.67 12.76 12.79
CA TYR A 689 -13.02 12.28 12.98
C TYR A 689 -13.65 11.90 11.63
N ARG A 690 -14.15 10.66 11.52
CA ARG A 690 -14.62 10.07 10.26
C ARG A 690 -16.06 9.54 10.33
N ASP A 691 -16.84 9.92 11.35
CA ASP A 691 -18.23 9.47 11.49
C ASP A 691 -19.22 10.47 10.87
N LYS A 692 -20.50 10.09 10.91
CA LYS A 692 -21.62 10.91 10.39
C LYS A 692 -21.69 12.26 11.08
N LEU A 693 -21.83 13.30 10.27
CA LEU A 693 -22.29 14.62 10.71
C LEU A 693 -23.78 14.73 10.39
N PRO A 694 -24.66 14.98 11.37
CA PRO A 694 -26.11 14.86 11.20
C PRO A 694 -26.68 15.60 9.99
N ILE A 695 -26.22 16.82 9.73
CA ILE A 695 -26.69 17.64 8.61
C ILE A 695 -26.11 17.16 7.28
N LEU A 696 -24.78 16.93 7.21
CA LEU A 696 -24.09 16.56 5.96
C LEU A 696 -24.44 15.15 5.49
N SER A 697 -24.65 14.23 6.42
CA SER A 697 -25.04 12.85 6.09
C SER A 697 -26.41 12.74 5.41
N SER A 698 -27.32 13.72 5.61
CA SER A 698 -28.59 13.75 4.88
C SER A 698 -28.42 14.08 3.39
N PHE A 699 -27.27 14.65 3.01
CA PHE A 699 -26.88 14.91 1.62
C PHE A 699 -25.86 13.87 1.09
N SER A 700 -25.67 12.76 1.79
CA SER A 700 -24.65 11.73 1.46
C SER A 700 -23.23 12.29 1.41
N ILE A 701 -22.92 13.30 2.22
CA ILE A 701 -21.59 13.91 2.35
C ILE A 701 -20.98 13.44 3.68
N TYR A 702 -19.82 12.79 3.61
CA TYR A 702 -19.11 12.17 4.75
C TYR A 702 -17.66 12.65 4.80
N PRO A 703 -17.41 13.93 5.18
CA PRO A 703 -16.05 14.45 5.21
C PRO A 703 -15.25 13.86 6.37
N GLU A 704 -13.98 13.64 6.15
CA GLU A 704 -13.01 13.50 7.22
C GLU A 704 -12.74 14.87 7.83
N LEU A 705 -13.03 15.03 9.12
CA LEU A 705 -12.70 16.23 9.88
C LEU A 705 -11.36 16.05 10.57
N THR A 706 -10.49 17.07 10.46
CA THR A 706 -9.21 17.09 11.17
C THR A 706 -9.09 18.37 11.97
N LEU A 707 -8.79 18.21 13.26
CA LEU A 707 -8.35 19.29 14.14
C LEU A 707 -6.84 19.15 14.33
N GLU A 708 -6.11 20.22 13.99
CA GLU A 708 -4.65 20.30 14.22
C GLU A 708 -4.36 21.44 15.18
N LEU A 709 -3.50 21.22 16.18
CA LEU A 709 -3.03 22.23 17.10
C LEU A 709 -1.49 22.26 17.07
N TYR A 710 -0.93 23.47 16.99
CA TYR A 710 0.52 23.66 16.99
C TYR A 710 0.95 24.65 18.03
N SER A 711 2.07 24.39 18.71
CA SER A 711 2.77 25.36 19.57
C SER A 711 4.26 25.26 19.32
N VAL A 712 4.84 26.30 18.75
CA VAL A 712 6.27 26.40 18.43
C VAL A 712 6.88 27.56 19.20
N SER A 713 8.04 27.33 19.79
CA SER A 713 8.77 28.36 20.54
C SER A 713 10.25 28.30 20.21
N ARG A 714 10.85 29.48 19.97
CA ARG A 714 12.28 29.65 19.69
C ARG A 714 12.82 30.82 20.52
N LYS A 715 13.98 30.61 21.09
CA LYS A 715 14.65 31.62 21.93
C LYS A 715 15.93 32.11 21.25
N THR A 716 16.04 33.41 21.10
CA THR A 716 17.26 34.06 20.58
C THR A 716 17.70 35.21 21.51
N ASN A 717 19.00 35.44 21.55
CA ASN A 717 19.53 36.64 22.19
C ASN A 717 19.64 37.72 21.12
N THR A 718 18.99 38.85 21.32
CA THR A 718 18.89 39.91 20.33
C THR A 718 19.31 41.25 20.98
N GLN A 719 20.01 42.08 20.21
CA GLN A 719 20.30 43.44 20.57
C GLN A 719 19.09 44.32 20.29
N LEU A 720 18.54 44.94 21.33
CA LEU A 720 17.51 45.96 21.21
C LEU A 720 18.18 47.29 20.95
N THR A 721 17.78 47.94 19.86
CA THR A 721 18.26 49.28 19.47
C THR A 721 17.18 50.30 19.75
N PHE A 722 17.40 51.15 20.76
CA PHE A 722 16.45 52.20 21.14
C PHE A 722 16.70 53.52 20.42
N ASP A 723 17.89 53.73 19.88
CA ASP A 723 18.23 54.91 19.07
C ASP A 723 19.26 54.46 18.00
N PRO A 724 18.87 54.47 16.74
CA PRO A 724 19.77 54.07 15.66
C PRO A 724 21.01 54.91 15.52
N LEU A 725 20.96 56.14 16.04
CA LEU A 725 22.08 57.10 15.99
C LEU A 725 23.02 57.03 17.23
N ASP A 726 22.59 56.34 18.29
CA ASP A 726 23.40 56.17 19.50
C ASP A 726 23.51 54.69 19.92
N PRO A 727 24.55 53.99 19.44
CA PRO A 727 24.76 52.57 19.79
C PRO A 727 24.97 52.30 21.29
N THR A 728 25.27 53.31 22.09
CA THR A 728 25.42 53.16 23.55
C THR A 728 24.08 52.94 24.27
N LYS A 729 22.97 53.15 23.58
CA LYS A 729 21.64 52.85 24.09
C LYS A 729 21.15 51.44 23.71
N ASN A 730 21.99 50.66 23.08
CA ASN A 730 21.67 49.26 22.77
C ASN A 730 21.84 48.38 24.00
N THR A 731 20.95 47.38 24.13
CA THR A 731 21.06 46.37 25.18
C THR A 731 20.71 45.00 24.59
N ASN A 732 21.33 43.95 25.10
CA ASN A 732 21.04 42.58 24.73
C ASN A 732 19.97 42.00 25.67
N THR A 733 19.00 41.34 25.11
CA THR A 733 18.02 40.59 25.89
C THR A 733 17.64 39.30 25.18
N ASP A 734 17.14 38.37 25.95
CA ASP A 734 16.53 37.15 25.38
C ASP A 734 15.12 37.47 24.87
N VAL A 735 14.86 37.13 23.62
CA VAL A 735 13.52 37.19 23.01
C VAL A 735 13.08 35.79 22.68
N THR A 736 11.90 35.42 23.19
CA THR A 736 11.25 34.14 22.87
C THR A 736 10.11 34.39 21.91
N TYR A 737 10.23 33.91 20.66
CA TYR A 737 9.17 33.96 19.67
C TYR A 737 8.33 32.72 19.82
N ASN A 738 6.97 32.91 19.82
CA ASN A 738 6.00 31.86 19.98
C ASN A 738 4.98 31.90 18.84
N LEU A 739 4.59 30.74 18.38
CA LEU A 739 3.42 30.50 17.56
C LEU A 739 2.47 29.59 18.31
N PHE A 740 1.17 29.95 18.26
CA PHE A 740 0.06 29.07 18.55
C PHE A 740 -0.87 29.04 17.34
N GLU A 741 -1.27 27.84 16.90
CA GLU A 741 -2.10 27.70 15.71
C GLU A 741 -3.15 26.60 15.92
N VAL A 742 -4.33 26.86 15.38
CA VAL A 742 -5.47 25.93 15.35
C VAL A 742 -5.97 25.84 13.92
N ASP A 743 -5.94 24.62 13.37
CA ASP A 743 -6.48 24.33 12.04
C ASP A 743 -7.68 23.37 12.17
N LEU A 744 -8.77 23.70 11.51
CA LEU A 744 -9.91 22.81 11.37
C LEU A 744 -10.16 22.57 9.89
N SER A 745 -10.08 21.31 9.45
CA SER A 745 -10.30 20.96 8.05
C SER A 745 -11.38 19.92 7.87
N ALA A 746 -12.02 19.96 6.70
CA ALA A 746 -12.97 18.99 6.20
C ALA A 746 -12.53 18.55 4.81
N LYS A 747 -12.25 17.26 4.67
CA LYS A 747 -11.76 16.65 3.41
C LYS A 747 -12.79 15.65 2.89
N ASN A 748 -13.16 15.76 1.63
CA ASN A 748 -14.11 14.85 0.99
C ASN A 748 -13.62 14.41 -0.39
N LYS A 749 -13.84 13.13 -0.72
CA LYS A 749 -13.59 12.61 -2.07
C LYS A 749 -14.57 13.20 -3.06
N ILE A 750 -14.13 13.45 -4.29
CA ILE A 750 -14.97 13.91 -5.40
C ILE A 750 -14.53 13.28 -6.72
N PHE A 751 -15.47 13.01 -7.60
CA PHE A 751 -15.32 12.45 -8.95
C PHE A 751 -14.79 11.02 -8.99
N THR A 752 -13.56 10.77 -8.59
CA THR A 752 -12.90 9.46 -8.58
C THR A 752 -11.97 9.36 -7.37
N GLU A 753 -11.54 8.15 -7.04
CA GLU A 753 -10.70 7.86 -5.86
C GLU A 753 -9.45 8.74 -5.74
N GLY A 754 -8.83 9.15 -6.81
CA GLY A 754 -7.63 10.00 -6.78
C GLY A 754 -7.89 11.48 -6.53
N ASN A 755 -9.15 11.91 -6.37
CA ASN A 755 -9.51 13.31 -6.25
C ASN A 755 -10.15 13.62 -4.89
N TYR A 756 -9.77 14.74 -4.31
CA TYR A 756 -10.45 15.26 -3.12
C TYR A 756 -10.46 16.78 -3.06
N ILE A 757 -11.48 17.29 -2.40
CA ILE A 757 -11.58 18.70 -1.99
C ILE A 757 -11.39 18.77 -0.48
N GLU A 758 -10.64 19.77 -0.03
CA GLU A 758 -10.42 20.05 1.39
C GLU A 758 -10.72 21.51 1.63
N THR A 759 -11.57 21.79 2.63
CA THR A 759 -11.81 23.14 3.15
C THR A 759 -11.16 23.22 4.51
N ARG A 760 -10.38 24.26 4.79
CA ARG A 760 -9.66 24.45 6.04
C ARG A 760 -9.85 25.87 6.57
N PHE A 761 -10.11 25.98 7.87
CA PHE A 761 -10.00 27.21 8.62
C PHE A 761 -8.73 27.17 9.45
N ILE A 762 -7.92 28.22 9.40
CA ILE A 762 -6.66 28.35 10.13
C ILE A 762 -6.73 29.59 11.00
N PHE A 763 -6.44 29.42 12.27
CA PHE A 763 -6.21 30.52 13.20
C PHE A 763 -4.80 30.46 13.73
N SER A 764 -4.04 31.56 13.65
CA SER A 764 -2.67 31.62 14.12
C SER A 764 -2.39 32.89 14.92
N GLN A 765 -1.67 32.74 16.02
CA GLN A 765 -1.21 33.82 16.86
C GLN A 765 0.31 33.77 16.99
N TYR A 766 0.95 34.86 16.63
CA TYR A 766 2.40 35.04 16.76
C TYR A 766 2.69 36.07 17.87
N SER A 767 3.55 35.71 18.82
CA SER A 767 3.96 36.59 19.92
C SER A 767 5.47 36.55 20.16
N ALA A 768 5.98 37.63 20.72
CA ALA A 768 7.35 37.76 21.18
C ALA A 768 7.36 38.07 22.68
N THR A 769 7.99 37.19 23.47
CA THR A 769 8.25 37.45 24.89
C THR A 769 9.63 38.04 25.01
N ILE A 770 9.72 39.31 25.35
CA ILE A 770 10.97 40.05 25.57
C ILE A 770 11.36 39.84 27.02
N GLY A 771 12.53 39.33 27.28
CA GLY A 771 13.08 39.13 28.64
C GLY A 771 13.31 40.45 29.33
N SER A 772 13.41 40.48 30.67
CA SER A 772 13.73 41.68 31.43
C SER A 772 15.13 42.18 31.11
N PHE A 773 15.28 43.48 31.01
CA PHE A 773 16.57 44.12 30.78
C PHE A 773 16.66 45.48 31.54
N ILE A 774 17.87 45.94 31.74
CA ILE A 774 18.12 47.26 32.31
C ILE A 774 18.25 48.25 31.14
N PHE A 775 17.43 49.32 31.18
CA PHE A 775 17.45 50.35 30.15
C PHE A 775 18.80 51.10 30.19
N PRO A 776 19.53 51.21 29.09
CA PRO A 776 20.84 51.84 29.07
C PRO A 776 20.84 53.29 29.62
N LYS A 777 21.81 53.65 30.43
CA LYS A 777 22.02 54.96 31.04
C LYS A 777 20.98 55.40 32.12
N THR A 778 19.87 54.67 32.29
CA THR A 778 18.84 55.08 33.29
C THR A 778 18.78 54.15 34.50
N SER A 779 19.39 52.95 34.42
CA SER A 779 19.32 51.88 35.43
C SER A 779 17.88 51.44 35.75
N ILE A 780 16.91 51.77 34.88
CA ILE A 780 15.52 51.37 35.05
C ILE A 780 15.38 49.94 34.54
N LEU A 781 14.83 49.05 35.35
CA LEU A 781 14.51 47.68 34.98
C LEU A 781 13.23 47.67 34.13
N TYR A 782 13.34 47.19 32.90
CA TYR A 782 12.20 46.88 32.09
C TYR A 782 11.75 45.42 32.38
N PRO A 783 10.51 45.16 32.80
CA PRO A 783 10.07 43.82 33.14
C PRO A 783 9.86 42.99 31.89
N THR A 784 9.80 41.67 32.06
CA THR A 784 9.44 40.75 30.96
C THR A 784 8.05 41.07 30.42
N THR A 785 7.94 41.26 29.11
CA THR A 785 6.69 41.54 28.41
C THR A 785 6.44 40.52 27.32
N ASN A 786 5.16 40.26 27.06
CA ASN A 786 4.72 39.39 25.94
C ASN A 786 3.84 40.18 24.98
N ASP A 787 4.32 40.36 23.75
CA ASP A 787 3.64 41.14 22.74
C ASP A 787 3.15 40.23 21.60
N THR A 788 1.86 40.26 21.36
CA THR A 788 1.27 39.60 20.18
C THR A 788 1.41 40.54 19.00
N TYR A 789 2.20 40.18 18.00
CA TYR A 789 2.47 41.05 16.85
C TYR A 789 1.63 40.67 15.62
N LEU A 790 1.16 39.39 15.51
CA LEU A 790 0.29 38.95 14.42
C LEU A 790 -0.80 38.03 14.96
N ILE A 791 -2.04 38.30 14.52
CA ILE A 791 -3.19 37.41 14.67
C ILE A 791 -3.72 37.14 13.25
N GLY A 792 -3.52 35.91 12.77
CA GLY A 792 -3.87 35.47 11.44
C GLY A 792 -5.11 34.60 11.44
N SER A 793 -5.94 34.78 10.42
CA SER A 793 -7.03 33.86 10.11
C SER A 793 -7.06 33.62 8.61
N ASP A 794 -7.32 32.39 8.21
CA ASP A 794 -7.32 31.96 6.82
C ASP A 794 -8.44 30.95 6.55
N ILE A 795 -9.16 31.16 5.45
CA ILE A 795 -10.10 30.19 4.89
C ILE A 795 -9.49 29.66 3.60
N GLN A 796 -9.17 28.38 3.62
CA GLN A 796 -8.50 27.70 2.51
C GLN A 796 -9.43 26.68 1.85
N VAL A 797 -9.45 26.67 0.52
CA VAL A 797 -10.07 25.61 -0.29
C VAL A 797 -9.00 25.02 -1.19
N LYS A 798 -8.90 23.69 -1.18
CA LYS A 798 -7.87 22.97 -1.92
C LYS A 798 -8.47 21.79 -2.66
N PHE A 799 -8.20 21.72 -3.96
CA PHE A 799 -8.46 20.57 -4.80
C PHE A 799 -7.16 19.83 -5.07
N ASN A 800 -7.16 18.52 -4.89
CA ASN A 800 -6.02 17.65 -5.20
C ASN A 800 -6.43 16.55 -6.17
N HIS A 801 -5.55 16.29 -7.13
CA HIS A 801 -5.60 15.15 -8.03
C HIS A 801 -4.33 14.32 -7.90
N ASN A 802 -4.49 13.00 -7.68
CA ASN A 802 -3.40 12.04 -7.67
C ASN A 802 -3.67 10.94 -8.69
N GLY A 803 -3.03 11.03 -9.85
CA GLY A 803 -3.08 10.06 -10.94
C GLY A 803 -1.74 9.33 -11.13
N ILE A 804 -1.00 9.08 -10.05
CA ILE A 804 0.23 8.27 -10.11
C ILE A 804 -0.13 6.81 -10.37
N VAL A 805 0.49 6.24 -11.40
CA VAL A 805 0.36 4.82 -11.73
C VAL A 805 1.20 4.00 -10.74
N PRO A 806 0.62 3.03 -10.03
CA PRO A 806 1.36 2.15 -9.15
C PRO A 806 2.44 1.36 -9.92
N THR A 807 3.69 1.50 -9.50
CA THR A 807 4.84 0.72 -10.01
C THR A 807 5.72 0.30 -8.84
N VAL A 808 6.63 -0.66 -9.07
CA VAL A 808 7.57 -1.09 -8.01
C VAL A 808 8.49 0.04 -7.51
N ASP A 809 8.62 1.10 -8.29
CA ASP A 809 9.50 2.22 -8.01
C ASP A 809 8.73 3.56 -7.90
N SER A 810 7.40 3.54 -7.79
CA SER A 810 6.58 4.76 -7.73
C SER A 810 6.94 5.68 -6.56
N ASP A 811 7.53 5.15 -5.48
CA ASP A 811 8.06 5.90 -4.34
C ASP A 811 9.34 6.69 -4.66
N ILE A 812 10.13 6.26 -5.63
CA ILE A 812 11.41 6.90 -6.00
C ILE A 812 11.40 7.46 -7.42
N ASN A 813 10.64 6.85 -8.30
CA ASN A 813 10.54 7.20 -9.72
C ASN A 813 9.09 7.08 -10.23
N PRO A 814 8.17 7.97 -9.78
CA PRO A 814 6.76 7.93 -10.14
C PRO A 814 6.51 8.11 -11.64
N ILE A 815 5.34 7.63 -12.09
CA ILE A 815 4.81 7.79 -13.45
C ILE A 815 3.37 8.28 -13.32
N GLY A 816 2.93 9.22 -14.17
CA GLY A 816 1.59 9.78 -14.14
C GLY A 816 1.57 11.24 -13.77
N ARG A 817 0.50 11.69 -13.14
CA ARG A 817 0.25 13.11 -12.90
C ARG A 817 -0.22 13.37 -11.49
N GLN A 818 0.20 14.48 -10.93
CA GLN A 818 -0.36 15.04 -9.69
C GLN A 818 -0.55 16.54 -9.88
N PHE A 819 -1.66 17.09 -9.41
CA PHE A 819 -1.78 18.53 -9.30
C PHE A 819 -2.63 18.94 -8.10
N GLU A 820 -2.35 20.14 -7.62
CA GLU A 820 -3.03 20.79 -6.53
C GLU A 820 -3.40 22.22 -6.95
N ILE A 821 -4.66 22.60 -6.74
CA ILE A 821 -5.12 23.98 -6.85
C ILE A 821 -5.54 24.40 -5.46
N LYS A 822 -5.01 25.53 -5.00
CA LYS A 822 -5.25 26.07 -3.66
C LYS A 822 -5.70 27.51 -3.76
N TYR A 823 -6.76 27.85 -3.05
CA TYR A 823 -7.25 29.19 -2.84
C TYR A 823 -7.31 29.47 -1.34
N ASP A 824 -6.76 30.60 -0.91
CA ASP A 824 -6.82 31.10 0.46
C ASP A 824 -7.47 32.48 0.47
N TYR A 825 -8.33 32.74 1.44
CA TYR A 825 -8.74 34.07 1.84
C TYR A 825 -8.20 34.34 3.24
N GLU A 826 -7.20 35.22 3.31
CA GLU A 826 -6.55 35.60 4.56
C GLU A 826 -7.08 36.92 5.10
N PHE A 827 -7.32 37.01 6.38
CA PHE A 827 -7.74 38.22 7.10
C PHE A 827 -6.92 38.29 8.39
N ASN A 828 -5.96 39.22 8.38
CA ASN A 828 -4.91 39.27 9.40
C ASN A 828 -4.90 40.63 10.11
N ARG A 829 -4.52 40.62 11.39
CA ARG A 829 -4.17 41.79 12.16
C ARG A 829 -2.70 41.75 12.48
N TYR A 830 -1.91 42.67 11.95
CA TYR A 830 -0.47 42.67 12.05
C TYR A 830 0.05 44.02 12.54
N ASN A 831 0.80 44.05 13.66
CA ASN A 831 1.58 45.19 14.15
C ASN A 831 2.93 45.24 13.47
N LYS A 832 2.95 45.61 12.17
CA LYS A 832 4.18 45.61 11.35
C LYS A 832 5.23 46.57 11.86
N ASP A 833 4.78 47.73 12.30
CA ASP A 833 5.65 48.87 12.61
C ASP A 833 6.02 48.95 14.10
N ASN A 834 5.63 47.94 14.90
CA ASN A 834 5.82 47.91 16.35
C ASN A 834 5.30 49.18 17.05
N THR A 835 4.13 49.64 16.63
CA THR A 835 3.47 50.80 17.20
C THR A 835 2.52 50.41 18.31
N TYR A 836 2.52 51.23 19.39
CA TYR A 836 1.68 50.99 20.57
C TYR A 836 0.93 52.27 20.95
N GLU A 837 -0.24 52.11 21.52
CA GLU A 837 -1.04 53.18 22.12
C GLU A 837 -1.34 52.86 23.58
N ILE A 838 -1.56 53.93 24.39
CA ILE A 838 -1.99 53.77 25.78
C ILE A 838 -3.51 53.88 25.83
N VAL A 839 -4.16 52.76 26.18
CA VAL A 839 -5.61 52.70 26.38
C VAL A 839 -5.88 52.29 27.81
N ASP A 840 -6.57 53.12 28.56
CA ASP A 840 -6.84 52.88 30.01
C ASP A 840 -5.57 52.60 30.87
N GLY A 841 -4.46 53.28 30.52
CA GLY A 841 -3.22 53.09 31.21
C GLY A 841 -2.40 51.82 30.86
N ILE A 842 -2.90 51.02 29.89
CA ILE A 842 -2.27 49.78 29.39
C ILE A 842 -1.71 50.02 28.00
N LEU A 843 -0.49 49.65 27.76
CA LEU A 843 0.14 49.70 26.45
C LEU A 843 -0.45 48.57 25.58
N LYS A 844 -1.14 48.94 24.48
CA LYS A 844 -1.75 48.00 23.55
C LYS A 844 -1.11 48.16 22.16
N PRO A 845 -0.83 47.02 21.46
CA PRO A 845 -0.34 47.08 20.10
C PRO A 845 -1.38 47.62 19.11
N VAL A 846 -0.93 48.44 18.18
CA VAL A 846 -1.78 48.97 17.11
C VAL A 846 -1.66 48.07 15.90
N TYR A 847 -2.78 47.41 15.55
CA TYR A 847 -2.81 46.48 14.44
C TYR A 847 -3.28 47.16 13.16
N GLN A 848 -2.62 46.85 12.06
CA GLN A 848 -3.09 47.09 10.70
C GLN A 848 -3.78 45.84 10.20
N HIS A 849 -4.85 46.02 9.39
CA HIS A 849 -5.63 44.92 8.81
C HIS A 849 -5.15 44.61 7.40
N TYR A 850 -4.87 43.32 7.16
CA TYR A 850 -4.44 42.81 5.85
C TYR A 850 -5.39 41.70 5.42
N ASN A 851 -6.28 42.03 4.46
CA ASN A 851 -7.25 41.10 3.87
C ASN A 851 -6.89 40.92 2.39
N PHE A 852 -6.64 39.71 2.00
CA PHE A 852 -6.19 39.40 0.64
C PHE A 852 -6.49 37.95 0.26
N HIS A 853 -6.39 37.66 -1.04
CA HIS A 853 -6.57 36.33 -1.59
C HIS A 853 -5.24 35.76 -2.05
N LYS A 854 -5.05 34.46 -1.87
CA LYS A 854 -3.93 33.69 -2.46
C LYS A 854 -4.49 32.61 -3.39
N VAL A 855 -3.87 32.49 -4.56
CA VAL A 855 -4.14 31.41 -5.50
C VAL A 855 -2.82 30.72 -5.80
N GLU A 856 -2.80 29.38 -5.74
CA GLU A 856 -1.62 28.60 -6.05
C GLU A 856 -1.99 27.37 -6.88
N LEU A 857 -1.18 27.08 -7.92
CA LEU A 857 -1.23 25.88 -8.71
C LEU A 857 0.13 25.17 -8.60
N ASN A 858 0.08 23.91 -8.21
CA ASN A 858 1.23 22.98 -8.25
C ASN A 858 0.89 21.84 -9.20
N TRP A 859 1.71 21.63 -10.23
CA TRP A 859 1.52 20.56 -11.22
C TRP A 859 2.79 19.74 -11.35
N LYS A 860 2.67 18.43 -11.31
CA LYS A 860 3.76 17.48 -11.55
C LYS A 860 3.32 16.48 -12.62
N GLU A 861 4.11 16.37 -13.68
CA GLU A 861 3.91 15.42 -14.77
C GLU A 861 5.13 14.50 -14.85
N TYR A 862 4.92 13.20 -14.84
CA TYR A 862 5.96 12.18 -14.86
C TYR A 862 5.78 11.28 -16.09
N LEU A 863 6.59 11.51 -17.11
CA LEU A 863 6.52 10.80 -18.39
C LEU A 863 7.56 9.68 -18.44
N GLN A 864 7.11 8.45 -18.63
CA GLN A 864 7.98 7.32 -18.83
C GLN A 864 8.52 7.32 -20.27
N LEU A 865 9.82 7.51 -20.45
CA LEU A 865 10.50 7.42 -21.77
C LEU A 865 10.88 5.97 -22.10
N ARG A 866 11.40 5.24 -21.12
CA ARG A 866 11.72 3.80 -21.15
C ARG A 866 11.46 3.22 -19.76
N LYS A 867 11.37 1.90 -19.65
CA LYS A 867 11.20 1.23 -18.34
C LYS A 867 12.30 1.66 -17.36
N GLY A 868 11.88 2.37 -16.29
CA GLY A 868 12.75 2.93 -15.28
C GLY A 868 13.34 4.33 -15.57
N ASN A 869 13.15 4.89 -16.77
CA ASN A 869 13.62 6.24 -17.12
C ASN A 869 12.43 7.17 -17.24
N THR A 870 12.44 8.27 -16.49
CA THR A 870 11.35 9.27 -16.52
C THR A 870 11.87 10.66 -16.82
N LEU A 871 11.06 11.42 -17.53
CA LEU A 871 11.18 12.86 -17.70
C LEU A 871 10.08 13.51 -16.86
N ASN A 872 10.46 14.34 -15.91
CA ASN A 872 9.54 14.92 -14.95
C ASN A 872 9.48 16.43 -15.16
N PHE A 873 8.28 16.98 -15.13
CA PHE A 873 8.01 18.40 -15.15
C PHE A 873 7.32 18.78 -13.85
N THR A 874 7.87 19.76 -13.15
CA THR A 874 7.19 20.38 -12.00
C THR A 874 6.95 21.85 -12.34
N PHE A 875 5.71 22.26 -12.30
CA PHE A 875 5.30 23.63 -12.51
C PHE A 875 4.60 24.16 -11.26
N ARG A 876 4.98 25.36 -10.82
CA ARG A 876 4.33 26.06 -9.71
C ARG A 876 4.05 27.50 -10.13
N ALA A 877 2.82 27.96 -9.95
CA ALA A 877 2.43 29.34 -10.13
C ALA A 877 1.60 29.80 -8.95
N ALA A 878 1.84 31.01 -8.45
CA ALA A 878 1.07 31.55 -7.34
C ALA A 878 0.96 33.08 -7.43
N ALA A 879 -0.12 33.64 -6.84
CA ALA A 879 -0.32 35.06 -6.75
C ALA A 879 -1.09 35.43 -5.48
N ILE A 880 -0.70 36.55 -4.85
CA ILE A 880 -1.50 37.29 -3.88
C ILE A 880 -2.27 38.35 -4.64
N LEU A 881 -3.58 38.38 -4.44
CA LEU A 881 -4.53 39.30 -5.07
C LEU A 881 -5.16 40.16 -3.99
N GLY A 882 -5.30 41.45 -4.23
CA GLY A 882 -5.88 42.40 -3.30
C GLY A 882 -4.94 43.61 -3.02
N PRO A 883 -5.10 44.29 -1.90
CA PRO A 883 -4.23 45.38 -1.53
C PRO A 883 -2.78 44.94 -1.31
N PRO A 884 -1.81 45.88 -1.38
CA PRO A 884 -0.42 45.57 -1.06
C PRO A 884 -0.28 44.96 0.34
N VAL A 885 0.50 43.92 0.46
CA VAL A 885 0.74 43.23 1.73
C VAL A 885 2.23 43.29 2.08
N PRO A 886 2.58 43.22 3.39
CA PRO A 886 3.96 43.08 3.82
C PRO A 886 4.63 41.82 3.25
N ASP A 887 5.95 41.87 3.09
CA ASP A 887 6.78 40.75 2.65
C ASP A 887 6.73 39.52 3.56
N PHE A 888 6.25 39.67 4.76
CA PHE A 888 5.94 38.55 5.66
C PHE A 888 4.98 37.51 5.05
N PHE A 889 4.06 37.96 4.18
CA PHE A 889 3.07 37.12 3.51
C PHE A 889 3.52 36.59 2.16
N ASP A 890 4.70 36.96 1.68
CA ASP A 890 5.24 36.57 0.38
C ASP A 890 5.34 35.06 0.20
N PHE A 891 5.29 34.65 -1.06
CA PHE A 891 5.72 33.29 -1.45
C PHE A 891 7.24 33.20 -1.48
N TYR A 892 7.73 32.03 -1.10
CA TYR A 892 9.15 31.69 -1.17
C TYR A 892 9.37 30.53 -2.13
N LEU A 893 10.43 30.60 -2.96
CA LEU A 893 10.68 29.67 -4.04
C LEU A 893 11.94 28.81 -3.83
N GLY A 894 12.90 29.24 -3.04
CA GLY A 894 14.17 28.51 -2.84
C GLY A 894 14.06 27.26 -1.97
N GLY A 895 15.19 26.60 -1.73
CA GLY A 895 15.34 25.48 -0.82
C GLY A 895 14.91 24.13 -1.34
N LEU A 896 14.94 23.14 -0.48
CA LEU A 896 14.70 21.70 -0.80
C LEU A 896 13.38 21.43 -1.53
N VAL A 897 12.35 22.22 -1.27
CA VAL A 897 11.00 22.05 -1.85
C VAL A 897 10.71 22.95 -3.05
N GLY A 898 11.67 23.75 -3.46
CA GLY A 898 11.56 24.67 -4.58
C GLY A 898 12.81 24.61 -5.46
N MET A 899 13.33 25.78 -5.83
CA MET A 899 14.60 25.91 -6.55
C MET A 899 15.77 25.59 -5.61
N LYS A 900 16.22 24.34 -5.61
CA LYS A 900 17.28 23.84 -4.73
C LYS A 900 18.62 24.57 -4.90
N SER A 901 18.86 25.22 -6.06
CA SER A 901 20.04 26.02 -6.32
C SER A 901 20.11 27.32 -5.48
N TYR A 902 19.00 27.73 -4.87
CA TYR A 902 18.91 28.96 -4.07
C TYR A 902 18.38 28.64 -2.68
N PRO A 903 18.89 29.29 -1.61
CA PRO A 903 18.36 29.12 -0.25
C PRO A 903 16.86 29.45 -0.17
N PHE A 904 16.18 28.87 0.81
CA PHE A 904 14.71 28.89 0.92
C PHE A 904 14.12 30.31 0.85
N TYR A 905 14.64 31.24 1.64
CA TYR A 905 14.12 32.61 1.73
C TYR A 905 14.70 33.58 0.69
N SER A 906 15.57 33.12 -0.21
CA SER A 906 16.30 34.03 -1.12
C SER A 906 15.42 34.64 -2.21
N VAL A 907 14.53 33.83 -2.81
CA VAL A 907 13.63 34.26 -3.88
C VAL A 907 12.21 34.35 -3.34
N SER A 908 11.70 35.60 -3.20
CA SER A 908 10.35 35.81 -2.67
C SER A 908 9.62 36.96 -3.37
N GLY A 909 8.31 36.95 -3.26
CA GLY A 909 7.42 37.97 -3.81
C GLY A 909 5.94 37.59 -3.66
N ASN A 910 5.06 38.50 -3.95
CA ASN A 910 3.63 38.26 -3.91
C ASN A 910 3.09 37.50 -5.15
N LYS A 911 3.93 37.25 -6.14
CA LYS A 911 3.69 36.40 -7.31
C LYS A 911 4.87 35.45 -7.51
N LEU A 912 4.58 34.28 -8.05
CA LEU A 912 5.58 33.21 -8.23
C LEU A 912 5.32 32.46 -9.54
N GLY A 913 6.40 32.12 -10.27
CA GLY A 913 6.37 31.19 -11.38
C GLY A 913 7.65 30.37 -11.42
N TRP A 914 7.52 29.05 -11.48
CA TRP A 914 8.64 28.11 -11.48
C TRP A 914 8.37 26.90 -12.35
N LEU A 915 9.38 26.50 -13.08
CA LEU A 915 9.43 25.27 -13.86
C LEU A 915 10.72 24.52 -13.51
N ASN A 916 10.58 23.28 -13.11
CA ASN A 916 11.67 22.32 -12.98
C ASN A 916 11.49 21.22 -14.03
N ILE A 917 12.56 20.87 -14.73
CA ILE A 917 12.61 19.75 -15.65
C ILE A 917 13.71 18.82 -15.17
N SER A 918 13.36 17.55 -14.89
CA SER A 918 14.32 16.55 -14.42
C SER A 918 14.24 15.26 -15.22
N TYR A 919 15.41 14.71 -15.53
CA TYR A 919 15.55 13.38 -16.12
C TYR A 919 16.12 12.43 -15.07
N ARG A 920 15.36 11.37 -14.75
CA ARG A 920 15.73 10.37 -13.74
C ARG A 920 15.88 9.00 -14.37
N PHE A 921 16.92 8.28 -13.96
CA PHE A 921 17.20 6.93 -14.41
C PHE A 921 17.91 6.10 -13.34
N PRO A 922 17.76 4.75 -13.35
CA PRO A 922 18.49 3.90 -12.44
C PRO A 922 19.95 3.74 -12.85
N LEU A 923 20.89 4.06 -11.95
CA LEU A 923 22.30 3.73 -12.12
C LEU A 923 22.55 2.23 -11.92
N TRP A 924 21.96 1.67 -10.86
CA TRP A 924 22.00 0.25 -10.54
C TRP A 924 20.61 -0.24 -10.14
N LYS A 925 20.11 -1.26 -10.83
CA LYS A 925 18.74 -1.79 -10.67
C LYS A 925 18.62 -2.91 -9.65
N ASN A 926 19.68 -3.68 -9.45
CA ASN A 926 19.69 -4.88 -8.60
C ASN A 926 21.04 -4.95 -7.89
N ILE A 927 21.15 -4.34 -6.73
CA ILE A 927 22.39 -4.36 -5.94
C ILE A 927 22.43 -5.60 -5.07
N ASP A 928 21.28 -5.96 -4.46
CA ASP A 928 21.11 -7.14 -3.62
C ASP A 928 22.22 -7.32 -2.56
N THR A 929 22.52 -6.26 -1.85
CA THR A 929 23.56 -6.25 -0.81
C THR A 929 22.96 -5.91 0.54
N ARG A 930 23.32 -6.68 1.57
CA ARG A 930 22.95 -6.40 2.96
C ARG A 930 24.19 -6.00 3.76
N VAL A 931 24.10 -4.87 4.44
CA VAL A 931 25.12 -4.38 5.36
C VAL A 931 24.48 -4.23 6.74
N GLY A 932 24.76 -5.19 7.63
CA GLY A 932 24.04 -5.27 8.92
C GLY A 932 22.53 -5.39 8.73
N HIS A 933 21.78 -4.46 9.26
CA HIS A 933 20.32 -4.41 9.16
C HIS A 933 19.79 -3.68 7.91
N LEU A 934 20.67 -3.10 7.09
CA LEU A 934 20.33 -2.39 5.86
C LEU A 934 20.43 -3.32 4.65
N TYR A 935 19.36 -3.44 3.90
CA TYR A 935 19.32 -4.05 2.58
C TYR A 935 19.30 -2.97 1.51
N VAL A 936 20.30 -2.92 0.65
CA VAL A 936 20.42 -1.96 -0.45
C VAL A 936 19.88 -2.60 -1.72
N ASP A 937 18.84 -2.00 -2.31
CA ASP A 937 18.12 -2.53 -3.47
C ASP A 937 18.57 -1.86 -4.78
N LYS A 938 18.46 -0.54 -4.88
CA LYS A 938 18.63 0.21 -6.13
C LYS A 938 19.23 1.58 -5.87
N ILE A 939 19.87 2.13 -6.91
CA ILE A 939 20.34 3.52 -6.93
C ILE A 939 19.80 4.21 -8.17
N TYR A 940 19.11 5.33 -7.95
CA TYR A 940 18.63 6.22 -8.98
C TYR A 940 19.47 7.49 -9.02
N PHE A 941 19.66 8.03 -10.21
CA PHE A 941 20.31 9.31 -10.45
C PHE A 941 19.38 10.21 -11.25
N SER A 942 19.37 11.49 -10.95
CA SER A 942 18.65 12.47 -11.75
C SER A 942 19.49 13.73 -11.97
N VAL A 943 19.31 14.32 -13.12
CA VAL A 943 19.78 15.66 -13.43
C VAL A 943 18.59 16.56 -13.68
N TYR A 944 18.64 17.79 -13.26
CA TYR A 944 17.53 18.70 -13.42
C TYR A 944 17.96 20.15 -13.65
N GLY A 945 17.09 20.91 -14.30
CA GLY A 945 17.22 22.34 -14.44
C GLY A 945 16.02 23.07 -13.89
N ASP A 946 16.28 24.21 -13.25
CA ASP A 946 15.29 25.10 -12.68
C ASP A 946 15.26 26.42 -13.45
N PHE A 947 14.04 26.91 -13.70
CA PHE A 947 13.76 28.24 -14.22
C PHE A 947 12.60 28.85 -13.45
N GLY A 948 12.83 29.91 -12.66
CA GLY A 948 11.79 30.46 -11.82
C GLY A 948 12.11 31.82 -11.23
N ASN A 949 11.07 32.50 -10.79
CA ASN A 949 11.19 33.77 -10.04
C ASN A 949 10.00 33.94 -9.11
N ALA A 950 10.19 34.72 -8.07
CA ALA A 950 9.12 35.32 -7.30
C ALA A 950 9.34 36.84 -7.29
N TRP A 951 8.26 37.61 -7.47
CA TRP A 951 8.35 39.05 -7.66
C TRP A 951 7.14 39.76 -7.06
N THR A 952 7.29 41.09 -6.87
CA THR A 952 6.21 41.99 -6.47
C THR A 952 6.09 43.06 -7.55
N GLY A 953 4.86 43.46 -7.88
CA GLY A 953 4.58 44.45 -8.92
C GLY A 953 4.37 43.86 -10.32
N GLU A 954 4.92 44.49 -11.35
CA GLU A 954 4.76 44.12 -12.77
C GLU A 954 5.46 42.77 -13.05
N PHE A 955 5.05 42.14 -14.18
CA PHE A 955 5.65 40.90 -14.60
C PHE A 955 7.13 41.13 -15.02
N PRO A 956 8.10 40.41 -14.44
CA PRO A 956 9.50 40.60 -14.73
C PRO A 956 9.83 40.09 -16.16
N THR A 957 10.94 40.60 -16.69
CA THR A 957 11.44 40.07 -17.97
C THR A 957 12.00 38.65 -17.79
N PHE A 958 12.07 37.87 -18.85
CA PHE A 958 12.64 36.52 -18.77
C PHE A 958 14.11 36.50 -18.31
N LYS A 959 14.82 37.62 -18.38
CA LYS A 959 16.19 37.75 -17.89
C LYS A 959 16.27 37.80 -16.38
N ASP A 960 15.20 38.21 -15.70
CA ASP A 960 15.12 38.34 -14.26
C ASP A 960 14.83 36.98 -13.59
N PHE A 961 14.36 36.00 -14.40
CA PHE A 961 14.15 34.65 -13.89
C PHE A 961 15.49 33.99 -13.53
N LYS A 962 15.51 33.37 -12.35
CA LYS A 962 16.66 32.67 -11.81
C LYS A 962 16.75 31.29 -12.46
N LYS A 963 17.98 30.86 -12.70
CA LYS A 963 18.33 29.58 -13.33
C LYS A 963 19.21 28.78 -12.39
N GLY A 964 18.99 27.50 -12.35
CA GLY A 964 19.77 26.55 -11.60
C GLY A 964 19.93 25.23 -12.34
N LEU A 965 20.98 24.51 -12.03
CA LEU A 965 21.22 23.14 -12.49
C LEU A 965 21.62 22.30 -11.29
N GLY A 966 21.08 21.09 -11.19
CA GLY A 966 21.42 20.20 -10.10
C GLY A 966 21.43 18.73 -10.52
N ALA A 967 21.96 17.94 -9.60
CA ALA A 967 21.96 16.49 -9.71
C ALA A 967 21.64 15.86 -8.36
N GLU A 968 20.84 14.80 -8.40
CA GLU A 968 20.39 14.08 -7.20
C GLU A 968 20.72 12.59 -7.36
N ILE A 969 21.22 11.99 -6.29
CA ILE A 969 21.32 10.54 -6.12
C ILE A 969 20.33 10.09 -5.06
N ARG A 970 19.59 9.01 -5.33
CA ARG A 970 18.69 8.35 -4.38
C ARG A 970 19.04 6.88 -4.27
N ILE A 971 19.14 6.40 -3.04
CA ILE A 971 19.38 4.99 -2.73
C ILE A 971 18.14 4.43 -2.06
N LYS A 972 17.54 3.41 -2.67
CA LYS A 972 16.42 2.66 -2.11
C LYS A 972 16.94 1.50 -1.30
N MET A 973 16.47 1.42 -0.07
CA MET A 973 16.91 0.44 0.92
C MET A 973 15.71 -0.08 1.72
N ASN A 974 15.93 -1.17 2.45
CA ASN A 974 15.05 -1.58 3.55
C ASN A 974 15.88 -1.72 4.83
N SER A 975 15.39 -1.15 5.92
CA SER A 975 15.99 -1.27 7.25
C SER A 975 15.24 -2.30 8.07
N PHE A 976 15.95 -3.11 8.85
CA PHE A 976 15.35 -4.08 9.78
C PHE A 976 14.28 -4.97 9.13
N TYR A 977 14.44 -5.32 7.84
CA TYR A 977 13.54 -6.11 6.99
C TYR A 977 12.21 -5.41 6.61
N LEU A 978 11.58 -4.68 7.52
CA LEU A 978 10.21 -4.18 7.37
C LEU A 978 10.11 -2.75 6.87
N PHE A 979 11.14 -1.93 7.04
CA PHE A 979 11.04 -0.49 6.86
C PHE A 979 11.68 -0.03 5.55
N PRO A 980 10.88 0.39 4.53
CA PRO A 980 11.39 1.08 3.36
C PRO A 980 12.20 2.30 3.80
N THR A 981 13.41 2.43 3.30
CA THR A 981 14.35 3.49 3.68
C THR A 981 14.94 4.10 2.43
N SER A 982 14.97 5.42 2.35
CA SER A 982 15.58 6.16 1.27
C SER A 982 16.70 7.07 1.80
N PHE A 983 17.86 6.98 1.18
CA PHE A 983 18.89 8.00 1.30
C PHE A 983 18.84 8.88 0.04
N PHE A 984 18.93 10.19 0.21
CA PHE A 984 19.14 11.11 -0.92
C PHE A 984 20.26 12.09 -0.65
N PHE A 985 20.93 12.46 -1.70
CA PHE A 985 21.89 13.56 -1.73
C PHE A 985 21.69 14.36 -3.00
N ASP A 986 21.64 15.67 -2.87
CA ASP A 986 21.37 16.61 -3.94
C ASP A 986 22.42 17.73 -3.90
N ALA A 987 22.94 18.08 -5.08
CA ALA A 987 23.85 19.19 -5.26
C ALA A 987 23.35 20.08 -6.41
N ALA A 988 23.14 21.36 -6.13
CA ALA A 988 22.59 22.31 -7.09
C ALA A 988 23.46 23.57 -7.16
N TYR A 989 23.62 24.11 -8.38
CA TYR A 989 24.37 25.33 -8.67
C TYR A 989 23.45 26.44 -9.16
N ALA A 990 23.56 27.62 -8.58
CA ALA A 990 22.82 28.83 -8.93
C ALA A 990 23.59 29.64 -9.96
N PHE A 991 23.01 29.95 -11.13
CA PHE A 991 23.68 30.72 -12.16
C PHE A 991 23.58 32.24 -11.98
N ASP A 992 22.45 32.72 -11.43
CA ASP A 992 22.17 34.15 -11.39
C ASP A 992 22.49 34.74 -10.02
N LYS A 993 23.28 35.83 -10.01
CA LYS A 993 23.66 36.55 -8.79
C LYS A 993 22.72 37.73 -8.56
N PHE A 994 22.19 37.84 -7.33
CA PHE A 994 21.34 38.95 -6.94
C PHE A 994 21.49 39.26 -5.46
N SER A 995 21.04 40.44 -5.02
CA SER A 995 21.12 40.85 -3.60
C SER A 995 19.74 41.22 -3.09
N ARG A 996 19.50 40.96 -1.83
CA ARG A 996 18.34 41.40 -1.05
C ARG A 996 18.78 42.07 0.26
N THR A 997 17.97 42.99 0.74
CA THR A 997 18.14 43.54 2.09
C THR A 997 17.27 42.76 3.05
N ILE A 998 17.87 42.09 4.03
CA ILE A 998 17.21 41.29 5.07
C ILE A 998 17.67 41.90 6.43
N LEU A 999 16.72 42.32 7.25
CA LEU A 999 17.02 42.92 8.58
C LEU A 999 18.12 44.02 8.52
N ASN A 1000 18.02 44.91 7.53
CA ASN A 1000 19.00 45.96 7.25
C ASN A 1000 20.38 45.51 6.74
N GLU A 1001 20.59 44.22 6.52
CA GLU A 1001 21.82 43.69 5.93
C GLU A 1001 21.62 43.34 4.46
N LYS A 1002 22.57 43.76 3.60
CA LYS A 1002 22.60 43.38 2.19
C LYS A 1002 23.19 41.98 2.04
N VAL A 1003 22.32 40.99 1.81
CA VAL A 1003 22.70 39.61 1.55
C VAL A 1003 22.75 39.36 0.05
N THR A 1004 23.82 38.73 -0.43
CA THR A 1004 24.00 38.35 -1.84
C THR A 1004 23.88 36.86 -1.99
N TYR A 1005 23.11 36.43 -3.00
CA TYR A 1005 22.84 35.06 -3.35
C TYR A 1005 23.27 34.74 -4.77
N GLY A 1006 23.49 33.46 -5.06
CA GLY A 1006 23.75 32.92 -6.38
C GLY A 1006 25.24 32.85 -6.75
N LYS A 1007 25.56 32.12 -7.81
CA LYS A 1007 26.90 31.65 -8.20
C LYS A 1007 27.56 30.82 -7.10
N GLU A 1008 26.77 30.00 -6.44
CA GLU A 1008 27.20 29.13 -5.32
C GLU A 1008 26.54 27.77 -5.41
N TRP A 1009 27.11 26.80 -4.76
CA TRP A 1009 26.55 25.46 -4.61
C TRP A 1009 25.67 25.39 -3.37
N SER A 1010 24.54 24.72 -3.49
CA SER A 1010 23.65 24.30 -2.39
C SER A 1010 23.66 22.79 -2.30
N PHE A 1011 23.67 22.27 -1.09
CA PHE A 1011 23.69 20.83 -0.82
C PHE A 1011 22.54 20.45 0.10
N TYR A 1012 21.85 19.37 -0.27
CA TYR A 1012 20.75 18.78 0.51
C TYR A 1012 20.98 17.29 0.66
N GLY A 1013 20.53 16.74 1.78
CA GLY A 1013 20.67 15.31 2.00
C GLY A 1013 19.75 14.82 3.11
N GLY A 1014 19.51 13.53 3.10
CA GLY A 1014 18.68 12.93 4.14
C GLY A 1014 18.60 11.42 4.10
N ILE A 1015 18.12 10.89 5.22
CA ILE A 1015 17.70 9.51 5.37
C ILE A 1015 16.25 9.54 5.82
N LEU A 1016 15.38 8.95 5.02
CA LEU A 1016 13.93 9.01 5.20
C LEU A 1016 13.35 7.60 5.18
N PHE A 1017 12.26 7.43 5.92
CA PHE A 1017 11.50 6.20 5.94
C PHE A 1017 10.17 6.43 5.24
N ASP A 1018 9.88 5.59 4.25
CA ASP A 1018 8.60 5.53 3.50
C ASP A 1018 8.06 6.90 3.11
N PHE A 1019 8.84 7.68 2.34
CA PHE A 1019 8.39 8.98 1.86
C PHE A 1019 8.10 8.99 0.37
N ASN A 1020 6.88 9.32 0.06
CA ASN A 1020 6.48 9.89 -1.21
C ASN A 1020 6.63 11.42 -1.12
N PHE A 1021 7.75 11.96 -1.57
CA PHE A 1021 7.89 13.40 -1.80
C PHE A 1021 7.29 13.83 -3.12
#